data_de2f0ace73b5b01290bb8ec065c5ece6
#
_entry.id   de2f0ace73b5b01290bb8ec065c5ece6
#
_cell.length_a   1.000
_cell.length_b   1.000
_cell.length_c   1.000
_cell.angle_alpha   90.00
_cell.angle_beta   90.00
_cell.angle_gamma   90.00
#
_symmetry.space_group_name_H-M   'P 1'
#
loop_
_entity.id
_entity.type
_entity.pdbx_description
1 polymer ?
#
loop_
_entity_poly.entity_id
_entity_poly.type
_entity_poly.pdbx_seq_one_letter_code
_entity_poly.pdbx_strand_id
1 'polypeptide(L)'
;MSIHYNFGARPAQATKAQLAAWLEQAMQAHQQGRLAQANQLYNTILKNDPKNVGALHMQGVLAYQAGHLQMAVDLIGQAIKLAPDDAAPHVNRGLALGALKRHDEALAHFERAIGLRPGFAEAYVNRGIILKELARPLDAIASYDQAIALQPRLAAAYNNKGNALRLLERLDEALTCYEQAFALDGGDVDACQNMGMLHADAGRTDEALQCFDQVIALRPQHAEAHNGKGAILAQRQQWAQAITHLQAAIQANDKLVQAYKNLGLAQYSLAQFAEAVQTSQNAAQQCPQDAEILSLLAISLMATGRYPEALATYDEAIRLAPQMPDLRYNRASLHTRFNRYENAIADYMAVYDMNPGIKYLLGHLVYCRLKTCDWTHLTGDIERCEQGIRAGELAVKPFIALSLFDSPELHKRAAQTSVMQEFPESTALGPILPRTGGGKIRVGYYSADFRNHALAYLMAELFEVHDRDGFEWFAFSFGPPAKDAMRERLEASFDHFIDVREQSDIEIARLSRELGIDIAVDLMGFTTDCRFGIFAHRCAPIQVSYMGYPGTTGADYVDYVIADKVIIPPTVQAHFTEKPVYLPHSYQVNDSQRAISDRVFTRKEMGLPATGFVFCSFNNSYKILPPVFDSWMRILQAVPDSVLWLMADNPAVERNLRREAQARGIVAGRLVFAQPMPLDLHLARHRLADLFLDTLPYNAHTTASDALWAGLPVLTRLGESFAARVAASLLQAVGLPELVTRSVAEYEALAITLACEPARLQALRDKLNAQKTHSPLFNARQFARDIEAAYVAMHERNKKGLPPEVIEV
;
A
#
# COMPACT_ATOMS: atom_id res chain seq x y z
N MET A 1 -103.71 12.36 14.26
CA MET A 1 -102.56 11.72 15.00
C MET A 1 -101.31 12.54 14.72
N SER A 2 -100.94 13.35 15.71
CA SER A 2 -99.83 14.26 15.66
C SER A 2 -98.59 13.54 16.21
N ILE A 3 -97.56 13.39 15.39
CA ILE A 3 -96.27 12.83 15.83
C ILE A 3 -95.43 13.97 16.31
N HIS A 4 -95.15 14.00 17.62
CA HIS A 4 -94.22 14.92 18.22
C HIS A 4 -92.78 14.41 17.98
N TYR A 5 -91.97 15.19 17.23
CA TYR A 5 -90.52 15.02 17.13
C TYR A 5 -89.85 15.58 18.44
N ASN A 6 -89.31 14.67 19.22
CA ASN A 6 -88.56 15.01 20.40
C ASN A 6 -87.12 15.48 19.96
N PHE A 7 -86.87 16.77 20.03
CA PHE A 7 -85.53 17.34 19.82
C PHE A 7 -84.66 16.95 21.01
N GLY A 8 -83.76 15.98 20.74
CA GLY A 8 -82.75 15.55 21.70
C GLY A 8 -81.94 16.71 22.25
N ALA A 9 -81.83 16.80 23.56
CA ALA A 9 -81.05 17.79 24.28
C ALA A 9 -79.59 17.75 23.81
N ARG A 10 -79.05 18.94 23.44
CA ARG A 10 -77.61 19.10 23.25
C ARG A 10 -76.87 18.55 24.47
N PRO A 11 -75.80 17.72 24.28
CA PRO A 11 -75.06 17.28 25.51
C PRO A 11 -74.54 18.52 26.22
N ALA A 12 -74.73 18.52 27.57
CA ALA A 12 -74.33 19.64 28.42
C ALA A 12 -72.82 19.93 28.23
N GLN A 13 -72.51 21.19 27.89
CA GLN A 13 -71.15 21.66 27.73
C GLN A 13 -70.36 21.39 29.01
N ALA A 14 -69.18 20.77 28.94
CA ALA A 14 -68.39 20.50 30.14
C ALA A 14 -68.05 21.78 30.93
N THR A 15 -68.26 21.75 32.27
CA THR A 15 -67.95 22.89 33.12
C THR A 15 -66.42 23.21 33.12
N LYS A 16 -66.02 24.47 33.43
CA LYS A 16 -64.58 24.83 33.53
C LYS A 16 -63.84 23.93 34.54
N ALA A 17 -64.51 23.47 35.63
CA ALA A 17 -63.90 22.56 36.59
C ALA A 17 -63.67 21.16 36.02
N GLN A 18 -64.60 20.64 35.20
CA GLN A 18 -64.43 19.36 34.49
C GLN A 18 -63.28 19.44 33.42
N LEU A 19 -63.20 20.53 32.66
CA LEU A 19 -62.14 20.74 31.70
C LEU A 19 -60.75 20.82 32.36
N ALA A 20 -60.64 21.49 33.52
CA ALA A 20 -59.40 21.55 34.29
C ALA A 20 -58.98 20.17 34.85
N ALA A 21 -59.92 19.40 35.36
CA ALA A 21 -59.72 18.02 35.86
C ALA A 21 -59.22 17.08 34.69
N TRP A 22 -59.89 17.16 33.53
CA TRP A 22 -59.42 16.39 32.35
C TRP A 22 -58.04 16.81 31.82
N LEU A 23 -57.69 18.12 31.90
CA LEU A 23 -56.38 18.59 31.53
C LEU A 23 -55.31 18.04 32.47
N GLU A 24 -55.55 18.04 33.77
CA GLU A 24 -54.63 17.45 34.76
C GLU A 24 -54.43 15.95 34.53
N GLN A 25 -55.54 15.20 34.31
CA GLN A 25 -55.49 13.78 34.01
C GLN A 25 -54.72 13.51 32.66
N ALA A 26 -54.95 14.36 31.65
CA ALA A 26 -54.25 14.28 30.38
C ALA A 26 -52.74 14.51 30.54
N MET A 27 -52.33 15.51 31.29
CA MET A 27 -50.94 15.83 31.61
C MET A 27 -50.29 14.70 32.43
N GLN A 28 -50.98 14.14 33.40
CA GLN A 28 -50.50 12.98 34.16
C GLN A 28 -50.36 11.73 33.30
N ALA A 29 -51.31 11.44 32.39
CA ALA A 29 -51.20 10.36 31.44
C ALA A 29 -50.01 10.57 30.48
N HIS A 30 -49.78 11.80 30.02
CA HIS A 30 -48.66 12.19 29.18
C HIS A 30 -47.31 11.95 29.88
N GLN A 31 -47.17 12.42 31.14
CA GLN A 31 -45.97 12.21 31.95
C GLN A 31 -45.69 10.72 32.22
N GLN A 32 -46.72 9.89 32.32
CA GLN A 32 -46.63 8.44 32.51
C GLN A 32 -46.40 7.67 31.21
N GLY A 33 -46.17 8.33 30.07
CA GLY A 33 -45.95 7.71 28.76
C GLY A 33 -47.21 7.10 28.12
N ARG A 34 -48.42 7.31 28.71
CA ARG A 34 -49.70 6.82 28.18
C ARG A 34 -50.25 7.77 27.11
N LEU A 35 -49.49 7.91 26.01
CA LEU A 35 -49.67 8.95 25.00
C LEU A 35 -51.06 8.88 24.31
N ALA A 36 -51.55 7.67 24.02
CA ALA A 36 -52.88 7.47 23.42
C ALA A 36 -54.01 7.99 24.30
N GLN A 37 -53.94 7.73 25.60
CA GLN A 37 -54.89 8.21 26.57
C GLN A 37 -54.82 9.73 26.73
N ALA A 38 -53.63 10.30 26.80
CA ALA A 38 -53.41 11.75 26.84
C ALA A 38 -54.03 12.43 25.62
N ASN A 39 -53.78 11.89 24.39
CA ASN A 39 -54.33 12.43 23.15
C ASN A 39 -55.85 12.40 23.13
N GLN A 40 -56.50 11.33 23.61
CA GLN A 40 -57.97 11.20 23.70
C GLN A 40 -58.55 12.26 24.63
N LEU A 41 -57.90 12.51 25.76
CA LEU A 41 -58.33 13.53 26.72
C LEU A 41 -58.15 14.93 26.16
N TYR A 42 -56.99 15.28 25.55
CA TYR A 42 -56.81 16.58 24.90
C TYR A 42 -57.86 16.81 23.80
N ASN A 43 -58.12 15.83 22.96
CA ASN A 43 -59.18 15.92 21.93
C ASN A 43 -60.57 16.13 22.55
N THR A 44 -60.88 15.50 23.71
CA THR A 44 -62.15 15.68 24.41
C THR A 44 -62.28 17.09 24.95
N ILE A 45 -61.24 17.63 25.54
CA ILE A 45 -61.18 19.02 26.00
C ILE A 45 -61.42 19.98 24.84
N LEU A 46 -60.68 19.82 23.69
CA LEU A 46 -60.77 20.74 22.55
C LEU A 46 -62.12 20.64 21.80
N LYS A 47 -62.81 19.50 21.91
CA LYS A 47 -64.18 19.39 21.40
C LYS A 47 -65.18 20.22 22.21
N ASN A 48 -64.94 20.37 23.52
CA ASN A 48 -65.82 21.14 24.41
C ASN A 48 -65.40 22.61 24.53
N ASP A 49 -64.06 22.88 24.47
CA ASP A 49 -63.44 24.21 24.51
C ASP A 49 -62.30 24.28 23.50
N PRO A 50 -62.61 24.65 22.22
CA PRO A 50 -61.60 24.74 21.15
C PRO A 50 -60.51 25.80 21.42
N LYS A 51 -60.71 26.67 22.40
CA LYS A 51 -59.73 27.70 22.76
C LYS A 51 -58.97 27.40 24.06
N ASN A 52 -59.02 26.16 24.54
CA ASN A 52 -58.30 25.75 25.74
C ASN A 52 -56.80 25.75 25.51
N VAL A 53 -56.11 26.79 26.02
CA VAL A 53 -54.69 27.03 25.82
C VAL A 53 -53.82 25.84 26.22
N GLY A 54 -54.09 25.28 27.41
CA GLY A 54 -53.32 24.15 27.94
C GLY A 54 -53.43 22.90 27.07
N ALA A 55 -54.68 22.59 26.63
CA ALA A 55 -54.92 21.44 25.76
C ALA A 55 -54.30 21.62 24.37
N LEU A 56 -54.37 22.79 23.74
CA LEU A 56 -53.72 23.12 22.47
C LEU A 56 -52.20 23.01 22.58
N HIS A 57 -51.61 23.57 23.65
CA HIS A 57 -50.19 23.53 23.89
C HIS A 57 -49.69 22.09 24.06
N MET A 58 -50.30 21.34 24.96
CA MET A 58 -49.82 19.98 25.31
C MET A 58 -50.15 18.96 24.22
N GLN A 59 -51.22 19.14 23.45
CA GLN A 59 -51.46 18.34 22.24
C GLN A 59 -50.43 18.65 21.17
N GLY A 60 -49.98 19.88 21.03
CA GLY A 60 -48.86 20.27 20.14
C GLY A 60 -47.51 19.64 20.57
N VAL A 61 -47.24 19.59 21.87
CA VAL A 61 -46.08 18.87 22.43
C VAL A 61 -46.16 17.37 22.12
N LEU A 62 -47.33 16.76 22.27
CA LEU A 62 -47.54 15.35 21.91
C LEU A 62 -47.33 15.11 20.39
N ALA A 63 -47.83 16.02 19.54
CA ALA A 63 -47.59 15.96 18.09
C ALA A 63 -46.11 16.06 17.76
N TYR A 64 -45.35 16.91 18.44
CA TYR A 64 -43.86 17.00 18.29
C TYR A 64 -43.19 15.67 18.66
N GLN A 65 -43.54 15.08 19.80
CA GLN A 65 -42.99 13.79 20.23
C GLN A 65 -43.33 12.63 19.26
N ALA A 66 -44.51 12.71 18.59
CA ALA A 66 -44.94 11.76 17.59
C ALA A 66 -44.34 12.00 16.18
N GLY A 67 -43.48 13.03 16.01
CA GLY A 67 -42.85 13.38 14.74
C GLY A 67 -43.77 14.19 13.81
N HIS A 68 -44.98 14.57 14.22
CA HIS A 68 -45.91 15.39 13.42
C HIS A 68 -45.57 16.89 13.55
N LEU A 69 -44.38 17.29 13.10
CA LEU A 69 -43.75 18.59 13.39
C LEU A 69 -44.57 19.80 12.94
N GLN A 70 -45.18 19.78 11.74
CA GLN A 70 -46.01 20.90 11.28
C GLN A 70 -47.30 21.03 12.11
N MET A 71 -47.93 19.91 12.47
CA MET A 71 -49.12 19.93 13.35
C MET A 71 -48.75 20.51 14.73
N ALA A 72 -47.56 20.20 15.26
CA ALA A 72 -47.06 20.77 16.51
C ALA A 72 -46.93 22.29 16.41
N VAL A 73 -46.30 22.81 15.33
CA VAL A 73 -46.15 24.26 15.07
C VAL A 73 -47.50 24.96 15.03
N ASP A 74 -48.51 24.33 14.38
CA ASP A 74 -49.84 24.93 14.19
C ASP A 74 -50.66 24.94 15.51
N LEU A 75 -50.67 23.83 16.26
CA LEU A 75 -51.38 23.74 17.56
C LEU A 75 -50.78 24.66 18.61
N ILE A 76 -49.45 24.64 18.74
CA ILE A 76 -48.77 25.53 19.71
C ILE A 76 -48.91 26.99 19.27
N GLY A 77 -48.91 27.27 17.95
CA GLY A 77 -49.16 28.59 17.40
C GLY A 77 -50.57 29.14 17.75
N GLN A 78 -51.58 28.28 17.81
CA GLN A 78 -52.94 28.64 18.27
C GLN A 78 -52.94 28.94 19.79
N ALA A 79 -52.24 28.13 20.58
CA ALA A 79 -52.09 28.40 22.03
C ALA A 79 -51.41 29.75 22.29
N ILE A 80 -50.30 30.08 21.57
CA ILE A 80 -49.61 31.38 21.69
C ILE A 80 -50.52 32.55 21.33
N LYS A 81 -51.37 32.45 20.28
CA LYS A 81 -52.33 33.50 19.92
C LYS A 81 -53.32 33.80 21.01
N LEU A 82 -53.65 32.81 21.81
CA LEU A 82 -54.61 32.93 22.93
C LEU A 82 -53.93 33.39 24.23
N ALA A 83 -52.66 33.02 24.43
CA ALA A 83 -51.87 33.41 25.61
C ALA A 83 -50.45 33.80 25.17
N PRO A 84 -50.23 35.03 24.65
CA PRO A 84 -48.98 35.46 24.05
C PRO A 84 -47.82 35.69 25.02
N ASP A 85 -48.14 35.79 26.32
CA ASP A 85 -47.17 36.09 27.38
C ASP A 85 -46.77 34.85 28.20
N ASP A 86 -47.11 33.64 27.72
CA ASP A 86 -46.60 32.42 28.29
C ASP A 86 -45.33 31.97 27.56
N ALA A 87 -44.22 31.85 28.28
CA ALA A 87 -42.91 31.51 27.74
C ALA A 87 -42.80 30.05 27.27
N ALA A 88 -43.51 29.12 27.92
CA ALA A 88 -43.35 27.69 27.64
C ALA A 88 -43.81 27.26 26.22
N PRO A 89 -44.97 27.74 25.70
CA PRO A 89 -45.35 27.48 24.32
C PRO A 89 -44.36 28.04 23.29
N HIS A 90 -43.73 29.17 23.58
CA HIS A 90 -42.73 29.70 22.67
C HIS A 90 -41.50 28.80 22.60
N VAL A 91 -41.00 28.23 23.70
CA VAL A 91 -39.89 27.25 23.68
C VAL A 91 -40.30 26.01 22.86
N ASN A 92 -41.45 25.42 23.11
CA ASN A 92 -41.89 24.19 22.43
C ASN A 92 -42.15 24.43 20.93
N ARG A 93 -42.66 25.62 20.55
CA ARG A 93 -42.77 25.98 19.13
C ARG A 93 -41.40 26.16 18.45
N GLY A 94 -40.45 26.77 19.17
CA GLY A 94 -39.07 26.89 18.74
C GLY A 94 -38.42 25.54 18.48
N LEU A 95 -38.62 24.58 19.36
CA LEU A 95 -38.16 23.19 19.18
C LEU A 95 -38.75 22.54 17.92
N ALA A 96 -40.07 22.66 17.70
CA ALA A 96 -40.74 22.08 16.54
C ALA A 96 -40.26 22.74 15.22
N LEU A 97 -40.06 24.06 15.23
CA LEU A 97 -39.52 24.83 14.08
C LEU A 97 -38.06 24.46 13.83
N GLY A 98 -37.25 24.29 14.86
CA GLY A 98 -35.85 23.82 14.73
C GLY A 98 -35.78 22.46 14.09
N ALA A 99 -36.62 21.50 14.48
CA ALA A 99 -36.72 20.18 13.89
C ALA A 99 -37.17 20.22 12.39
N LEU A 100 -37.97 21.24 12.01
CA LEU A 100 -38.31 21.53 10.61
C LEU A 100 -37.23 22.28 9.84
N LYS A 101 -36.06 22.56 10.46
CA LYS A 101 -34.96 23.37 9.92
C LYS A 101 -35.36 24.83 9.59
N ARG A 102 -36.42 25.35 10.23
CA ARG A 102 -36.87 26.75 10.15
C ARG A 102 -36.19 27.57 11.24
N HIS A 103 -34.82 27.67 11.14
CA HIS A 103 -33.95 28.13 12.24
C HIS A 103 -34.21 29.60 12.63
N ASP A 104 -34.45 30.52 11.70
CA ASP A 104 -34.70 31.93 12.01
C ASP A 104 -36.02 32.11 12.81
N GLU A 105 -37.05 31.37 12.45
CA GLU A 105 -38.33 31.40 13.19
C GLU A 105 -38.19 30.77 14.58
N ALA A 106 -37.41 29.67 14.67
CA ALA A 106 -37.11 29.03 15.96
C ALA A 106 -36.37 30.01 16.89
N LEU A 107 -35.35 30.73 16.34
CA LEU A 107 -34.57 31.72 17.08
C LEU A 107 -35.47 32.82 17.64
N ALA A 108 -36.35 33.41 16.82
CA ALA A 108 -37.30 34.44 17.24
C ALA A 108 -38.22 33.98 18.39
N HIS A 109 -38.65 32.72 18.37
CA HIS A 109 -39.47 32.14 19.47
C HIS A 109 -38.66 31.90 20.72
N PHE A 110 -37.40 31.45 20.66
CA PHE A 110 -36.56 31.35 21.88
C PHE A 110 -36.25 32.73 22.47
N GLU A 111 -35.96 33.73 21.64
CA GLU A 111 -35.76 35.11 22.08
C GLU A 111 -36.99 35.68 22.75
N ARG A 112 -38.18 35.43 22.20
CA ARG A 112 -39.45 35.84 22.85
C ARG A 112 -39.66 35.15 24.18
N ALA A 113 -39.37 33.82 24.29
CA ALA A 113 -39.45 33.06 25.52
C ALA A 113 -38.52 33.64 26.60
N ILE A 114 -37.29 33.98 26.23
CA ILE A 114 -36.29 34.62 27.11
C ILE A 114 -36.75 35.98 27.56
N GLY A 115 -37.31 36.81 26.65
CA GLY A 115 -37.86 38.12 26.99
C GLY A 115 -39.03 38.05 27.98
N LEU A 116 -39.87 36.98 27.89
CA LEU A 116 -40.98 36.76 28.80
C LEU A 116 -40.51 36.16 30.14
N ARG A 117 -39.51 35.33 30.16
CA ARG A 117 -38.95 34.68 31.36
C ARG A 117 -37.42 34.68 31.30
N PRO A 118 -36.72 35.74 31.73
CA PRO A 118 -35.25 35.80 31.67
C PRO A 118 -34.50 34.69 32.45
N GLY A 119 -35.14 34.08 33.42
CA GLY A 119 -34.60 32.95 34.21
C GLY A 119 -34.81 31.56 33.59
N PHE A 120 -35.20 31.42 32.30
CA PHE A 120 -35.53 30.16 31.69
C PHE A 120 -34.27 29.53 31.03
N ALA A 121 -33.46 28.86 31.82
CA ALA A 121 -32.14 28.30 31.36
C ALA A 121 -32.26 27.42 30.13
N GLU A 122 -33.27 26.57 30.02
CA GLU A 122 -33.49 25.68 28.86
C GLU A 122 -33.73 26.46 27.55
N ALA A 123 -34.39 27.65 27.64
CA ALA A 123 -34.58 28.49 26.44
C ALA A 123 -33.26 29.03 25.91
N TYR A 124 -32.29 29.35 26.77
CA TYR A 124 -30.94 29.73 26.36
C TYR A 124 -30.17 28.57 25.76
N VAL A 125 -30.29 27.35 26.34
CA VAL A 125 -29.64 26.15 25.72
C VAL A 125 -30.16 25.93 24.29
N ASN A 126 -31.48 25.94 24.11
CA ASN A 126 -32.13 25.73 22.83
C ASN A 126 -31.83 26.85 21.83
N ARG A 127 -31.77 28.11 22.29
CA ARG A 127 -31.27 29.22 21.46
C ARG A 127 -29.85 28.98 21.00
N GLY A 128 -28.96 28.55 21.89
CA GLY A 128 -27.57 28.24 21.57
C GLY A 128 -27.42 27.11 20.52
N ILE A 129 -28.26 26.06 20.61
CA ILE A 129 -28.31 24.98 19.63
C ILE A 129 -28.66 25.53 18.24
N ILE A 130 -29.71 26.37 18.13
CA ILE A 130 -30.09 26.97 16.84
C ILE A 130 -29.04 27.97 16.32
N LEU A 131 -28.42 28.75 17.19
CA LEU A 131 -27.33 29.64 16.78
C LEU A 131 -26.12 28.89 16.21
N LYS A 132 -25.80 27.73 16.79
CA LYS A 132 -24.75 26.83 16.26
C LYS A 132 -25.13 26.31 14.87
N GLU A 133 -26.38 25.86 14.66
CA GLU A 133 -26.86 25.42 13.33
C GLU A 133 -26.88 26.55 12.29
N LEU A 134 -27.04 27.82 12.73
CA LEU A 134 -26.90 29.01 11.89
C LEU A 134 -25.43 29.45 11.69
N ALA A 135 -24.46 28.63 12.03
CA ALA A 135 -23.00 28.91 11.95
C ALA A 135 -22.58 30.18 12.75
N ARG A 136 -23.24 30.44 13.91
CA ARG A 136 -22.96 31.53 14.84
C ARG A 136 -22.45 31.02 16.20
N PRO A 137 -21.29 30.31 16.23
CA PRO A 137 -20.83 29.59 17.42
C PRO A 137 -20.48 30.52 18.60
N LEU A 138 -20.03 31.75 18.36
CA LEU A 138 -19.74 32.73 19.43
C LEU A 138 -21.04 33.13 20.15
N ASP A 139 -22.11 33.41 19.43
CA ASP A 139 -23.41 33.77 20.01
C ASP A 139 -24.04 32.55 20.74
N ALA A 140 -23.80 31.33 20.23
CA ALA A 140 -24.19 30.11 20.89
C ALA A 140 -23.49 29.94 22.25
N ILE A 141 -22.16 30.15 22.31
CA ILE A 141 -21.38 30.12 23.55
C ILE A 141 -21.94 31.13 24.56
N ALA A 142 -22.20 32.37 24.15
CA ALA A 142 -22.79 33.38 25.01
C ALA A 142 -24.19 32.97 25.56
N SER A 143 -24.96 32.21 24.74
CA SER A 143 -26.27 31.68 25.19
C SER A 143 -26.07 30.55 26.21
N TYR A 144 -25.12 29.62 25.98
CA TYR A 144 -24.82 28.57 26.97
C TYR A 144 -24.26 29.14 28.28
N ASP A 145 -23.43 30.22 28.22
CA ASP A 145 -22.93 30.88 29.43
C ASP A 145 -24.07 31.48 30.27
N GLN A 146 -25.08 32.05 29.63
CA GLN A 146 -26.29 32.52 30.33
C GLN A 146 -27.06 31.35 30.95
N ALA A 147 -27.21 30.24 30.23
CA ALA A 147 -27.87 29.04 30.80
C ALA A 147 -27.11 28.48 32.02
N ILE A 148 -25.79 28.44 31.97
CA ILE A 148 -24.91 27.96 33.06
C ILE A 148 -24.97 28.93 34.24
N ALA A 149 -24.99 30.26 34.01
CA ALA A 149 -25.12 31.24 35.07
C ALA A 149 -26.44 31.11 35.81
N LEU A 150 -27.53 30.78 35.09
CA LEU A 150 -28.85 30.57 35.68
C LEU A 150 -28.97 29.21 36.38
N GLN A 151 -28.37 28.18 35.83
CA GLN A 151 -28.42 26.82 36.35
C GLN A 151 -27.05 26.12 36.22
N PRO A 152 -26.13 26.30 37.21
CA PRO A 152 -24.74 25.80 37.14
C PRO A 152 -24.60 24.26 37.11
N ARG A 153 -25.66 23.50 37.32
CA ARG A 153 -25.66 22.04 37.28
C ARG A 153 -26.34 21.49 36.03
N LEU A 154 -26.48 22.26 34.95
CA LEU A 154 -27.12 21.86 33.72
C LEU A 154 -26.03 21.24 32.77
N ALA A 155 -25.78 19.93 32.88
CA ALA A 155 -24.78 19.20 32.12
C ALA A 155 -24.89 19.44 30.60
N ALA A 156 -26.12 19.44 30.06
CA ALA A 156 -26.37 19.69 28.63
C ALA A 156 -25.86 21.06 28.16
N ALA A 157 -25.85 22.11 29.00
CA ALA A 157 -25.32 23.41 28.63
C ALA A 157 -23.78 23.36 28.43
N TYR A 158 -23.08 22.65 29.33
CA TYR A 158 -21.63 22.47 29.21
C TYR A 158 -21.25 21.63 27.98
N ASN A 159 -21.92 20.49 27.74
CA ASN A 159 -21.64 19.62 26.57
C ASN A 159 -21.88 20.41 25.27
N ASN A 160 -22.98 21.14 25.14
CA ASN A 160 -23.28 21.97 23.97
C ASN A 160 -22.30 23.13 23.79
N LYS A 161 -21.84 23.77 24.88
CA LYS A 161 -20.77 24.78 24.86
C LYS A 161 -19.47 24.20 24.37
N GLY A 162 -19.09 23.01 24.84
CA GLY A 162 -17.93 22.24 24.35
C GLY A 162 -18.00 22.01 22.85
N ASN A 163 -19.16 21.58 22.34
CA ASN A 163 -19.36 21.39 20.90
C ASN A 163 -19.17 22.69 20.08
N ALA A 164 -19.63 23.84 20.61
CA ALA A 164 -19.44 25.13 19.95
C ALA A 164 -17.97 25.62 20.00
N LEU A 165 -17.27 25.37 21.11
CA LEU A 165 -15.86 25.67 21.27
C LEU A 165 -14.99 24.84 20.32
N ARG A 166 -15.32 23.55 20.12
CA ARG A 166 -14.64 22.66 19.17
C ARG A 166 -14.77 23.18 17.74
N LEU A 167 -15.91 23.72 17.33
CA LEU A 167 -16.07 24.35 16.00
C LEU A 167 -15.17 25.59 15.79
N LEU A 168 -14.74 26.22 16.90
CA LEU A 168 -13.81 27.36 16.89
C LEU A 168 -12.35 26.95 17.13
N GLU A 169 -12.06 25.63 17.11
CA GLU A 169 -10.73 25.06 17.39
C GLU A 169 -10.17 25.41 18.80
N ARG A 170 -11.04 25.85 19.73
CA ARG A 170 -10.71 26.13 21.14
C ARG A 170 -10.76 24.84 21.96
N LEU A 171 -9.84 23.91 21.66
CA LEU A 171 -9.93 22.49 22.06
C LEU A 171 -9.79 22.29 23.59
N ASP A 172 -8.90 23.02 24.26
CA ASP A 172 -8.70 22.90 25.72
C ASP A 172 -9.92 23.37 26.50
N GLU A 173 -10.56 24.44 26.05
CA GLU A 173 -11.79 24.94 26.66
C GLU A 173 -12.97 24.02 26.39
N ALA A 174 -13.02 23.40 25.21
CA ALA A 174 -14.02 22.38 24.88
C ALA A 174 -13.87 21.18 25.79
N LEU A 175 -12.65 20.68 26.01
CA LEU A 175 -12.36 19.56 26.91
C LEU A 175 -12.84 19.86 28.34
N THR A 176 -12.48 21.04 28.88
CA THR A 176 -12.91 21.49 30.20
C THR A 176 -14.45 21.49 30.32
N CYS A 177 -15.15 21.90 29.25
CA CYS A 177 -16.61 21.88 29.25
C CYS A 177 -17.18 20.44 29.25
N TYR A 178 -16.60 19.52 28.47
CA TYR A 178 -17.04 18.12 28.47
C TYR A 178 -16.76 17.44 29.82
N GLU A 179 -15.60 17.70 30.44
CA GLU A 179 -15.26 17.21 31.78
C GLU A 179 -16.28 17.70 32.82
N GLN A 180 -16.70 18.97 32.77
CA GLN A 180 -17.72 19.51 33.63
C GLN A 180 -19.08 18.85 33.38
N ALA A 181 -19.47 18.64 32.12
CA ALA A 181 -20.71 17.95 31.77
C ALA A 181 -20.72 16.54 32.37
N PHE A 182 -19.65 15.77 32.14
CA PHE A 182 -19.52 14.40 32.66
C PHE A 182 -19.42 14.33 34.19
N ALA A 183 -18.77 15.31 34.83
CA ALA A 183 -18.71 15.40 36.28
C ALA A 183 -20.09 15.70 36.93
N LEU A 184 -20.96 16.41 36.21
CA LEU A 184 -22.32 16.71 36.66
C LEU A 184 -23.32 15.55 36.45
N ASP A 185 -23.13 14.83 35.38
CA ASP A 185 -23.88 13.63 35.01
C ASP A 185 -22.90 12.54 34.53
N GLY A 186 -22.47 11.64 35.45
CA GLY A 186 -21.55 10.56 35.14
C GLY A 186 -22.11 9.50 34.16
N GLY A 187 -23.38 9.62 33.77
CA GLY A 187 -24.03 8.85 32.72
C GLY A 187 -24.15 9.59 31.39
N ASP A 188 -23.60 10.80 31.27
CA ASP A 188 -23.62 11.59 30.02
C ASP A 188 -22.66 10.96 28.99
N VAL A 189 -23.24 10.00 28.23
CA VAL A 189 -22.53 9.27 27.16
C VAL A 189 -22.05 10.19 26.08
N ASP A 190 -22.79 11.27 25.76
CA ASP A 190 -22.45 12.20 24.67
C ASP A 190 -21.22 13.06 25.06
N ALA A 191 -21.16 13.50 26.34
CA ALA A 191 -19.99 14.23 26.85
C ALA A 191 -18.74 13.33 26.83
N CYS A 192 -18.84 12.09 27.32
CA CYS A 192 -17.75 11.12 27.33
C CYS A 192 -17.29 10.75 25.91
N GLN A 193 -18.22 10.57 24.97
CA GLN A 193 -17.91 10.33 23.56
C GLN A 193 -17.15 11.52 22.94
N ASN A 194 -17.62 12.75 23.20
CA ASN A 194 -16.98 13.97 22.69
C ASN A 194 -15.56 14.16 23.27
N MET A 195 -15.35 13.84 24.55
CA MET A 195 -14.02 13.82 25.18
C MET A 195 -13.11 12.80 24.46
N GLY A 196 -13.59 11.59 24.22
CA GLY A 196 -12.85 10.54 23.54
C GLY A 196 -12.42 10.95 22.13
N MET A 197 -13.31 11.57 21.37
CA MET A 197 -12.99 12.11 20.05
C MET A 197 -11.93 13.22 20.11
N LEU A 198 -12.08 14.16 21.06
CA LEU A 198 -11.13 15.26 21.23
C LEU A 198 -9.73 14.77 21.64
N HIS A 199 -9.65 13.77 22.52
CA HIS A 199 -8.40 13.14 22.88
C HIS A 199 -7.75 12.42 21.67
N ALA A 200 -8.55 11.73 20.85
CA ALA A 200 -8.08 11.08 19.65
C ALA A 200 -7.51 12.09 18.65
N ASP A 201 -8.22 13.18 18.38
CA ASP A 201 -7.77 14.28 17.49
C ASP A 201 -6.47 14.94 17.99
N ALA A 202 -6.30 15.02 19.32
CA ALA A 202 -5.09 15.54 19.96
C ALA A 202 -3.93 14.50 20.07
N GLY A 203 -4.09 13.28 19.54
CA GLY A 203 -3.10 12.19 19.62
C GLY A 203 -2.97 11.55 21.01
N ARG A 204 -3.83 11.92 21.99
CA ARG A 204 -3.88 11.34 23.34
C ARG A 204 -4.69 10.03 23.33
N THR A 205 -4.07 9.00 22.73
CA THR A 205 -4.78 7.75 22.39
C THR A 205 -5.17 6.91 23.59
N ASP A 206 -4.46 6.99 24.74
CA ASP A 206 -4.81 6.22 25.95
C ASP A 206 -6.04 6.82 26.64
N GLU A 207 -6.10 8.14 26.74
CA GLU A 207 -7.24 8.87 27.30
C GLU A 207 -8.48 8.69 26.41
N ALA A 208 -8.31 8.71 25.09
CA ALA A 208 -9.38 8.44 24.15
C ALA A 208 -9.96 7.02 24.33
N LEU A 209 -9.09 5.99 24.47
CA LEU A 209 -9.53 4.61 24.71
C LEU A 209 -10.31 4.50 26.03
N GLN A 210 -9.86 5.16 27.10
CA GLN A 210 -10.56 5.17 28.38
C GLN A 210 -11.98 5.74 28.24
N CYS A 211 -12.14 6.87 27.53
CA CYS A 211 -13.45 7.46 27.28
C CYS A 211 -14.34 6.51 26.46
N PHE A 212 -13.84 5.93 25.36
CA PHE A 212 -14.64 4.99 24.55
C PHE A 212 -15.00 3.73 25.33
N ASP A 213 -14.13 3.22 26.20
CA ASP A 213 -14.44 2.09 27.07
C ASP A 213 -15.57 2.40 28.06
N GLN A 214 -15.57 3.62 28.65
CA GLN A 214 -16.65 4.08 29.48
C GLN A 214 -17.99 4.20 28.75
N VAL A 215 -17.96 4.76 27.51
CA VAL A 215 -19.16 4.83 26.65
C VAL A 215 -19.69 3.44 26.34
N ILE A 216 -18.82 2.49 25.97
CA ILE A 216 -19.20 1.11 25.66
C ILE A 216 -19.74 0.40 26.91
N ALA A 217 -19.18 0.65 28.10
CA ALA A 217 -19.69 0.09 29.35
C ALA A 217 -21.09 0.61 29.68
N LEU A 218 -21.38 1.88 29.44
CA LEU A 218 -22.68 2.50 29.64
C LEU A 218 -23.71 2.12 28.56
N ARG A 219 -23.26 2.04 27.31
CA ARG A 219 -24.09 1.68 26.14
C ARG A 219 -23.32 0.69 25.24
N PRO A 220 -23.48 -0.63 25.46
CA PRO A 220 -22.72 -1.66 24.71
C PRO A 220 -22.94 -1.70 23.20
N GLN A 221 -23.97 -1.03 22.68
CA GLN A 221 -24.25 -0.92 21.24
C GLN A 221 -24.04 0.51 20.71
N HIS A 222 -23.08 1.26 21.29
CA HIS A 222 -22.77 2.61 20.80
C HIS A 222 -21.81 2.54 19.60
N ALA A 223 -22.33 2.68 18.40
CA ALA A 223 -21.60 2.49 17.16
C ALA A 223 -20.35 3.39 17.02
N GLU A 224 -20.51 4.68 17.34
CA GLU A 224 -19.44 5.69 17.21
C GLU A 224 -18.28 5.41 18.18
N ALA A 225 -18.57 4.95 19.40
CA ALA A 225 -17.53 4.59 20.37
C ALA A 225 -16.76 3.34 19.95
N HIS A 226 -17.46 2.32 19.46
CA HIS A 226 -16.81 1.16 18.87
C HIS A 226 -15.94 1.53 17.65
N ASN A 227 -16.42 2.40 16.77
CA ASN A 227 -15.66 2.87 15.63
C ASN A 227 -14.41 3.67 16.08
N GLY A 228 -14.56 4.60 17.03
CA GLY A 228 -13.44 5.40 17.55
C GLY A 228 -12.37 4.52 18.21
N LYS A 229 -12.77 3.56 19.05
CA LYS A 229 -11.87 2.58 19.65
C LYS A 229 -11.18 1.73 18.60
N GLY A 230 -11.93 1.22 17.61
CA GLY A 230 -11.39 0.42 16.52
C GLY A 230 -10.36 1.19 15.67
N ALA A 231 -10.62 2.47 15.39
CA ALA A 231 -9.69 3.33 14.65
C ALA A 231 -8.36 3.54 15.40
N ILE A 232 -8.40 3.79 16.72
CA ILE A 232 -7.18 3.93 17.54
C ILE A 232 -6.40 2.60 17.61
N LEU A 233 -7.10 1.47 17.79
CA LEU A 233 -6.45 0.16 17.79
C LEU A 233 -5.77 -0.15 16.44
N ALA A 234 -6.41 0.24 15.33
CA ALA A 234 -5.81 0.14 13.99
C ALA A 234 -4.56 1.04 13.85
N GLN A 235 -4.60 2.27 14.35
CA GLN A 235 -3.44 3.17 14.39
C GLN A 235 -2.27 2.57 15.19
N ARG A 236 -2.56 1.81 16.25
CA ARG A 236 -1.58 1.07 17.06
C ARG A 236 -1.19 -0.28 16.46
N GLN A 237 -1.62 -0.58 15.23
CA GLN A 237 -1.40 -1.86 14.54
C GLN A 237 -1.96 -3.09 15.28
N GLN A 238 -2.91 -2.89 16.18
CA GLN A 238 -3.63 -3.96 16.88
C GLN A 238 -4.83 -4.42 16.05
N TRP A 239 -4.55 -4.88 14.84
CA TRP A 239 -5.55 -5.10 13.78
C TRP A 239 -6.68 -6.04 14.18
N ALA A 240 -6.37 -7.18 14.84
CA ALA A 240 -7.39 -8.16 15.23
C ALA A 240 -8.41 -7.58 16.23
N GLN A 241 -7.93 -6.79 17.20
CA GLN A 241 -8.80 -6.10 18.15
C GLN A 241 -9.60 -4.98 17.49
N ALA A 242 -8.97 -4.24 16.56
CA ALA A 242 -9.62 -3.22 15.76
C ALA A 242 -10.81 -3.81 14.99
N ILE A 243 -10.60 -4.92 14.27
CA ILE A 243 -11.63 -5.62 13.50
C ILE A 243 -12.83 -5.98 14.40
N THR A 244 -12.60 -6.52 15.60
CA THR A 244 -13.69 -6.87 16.55
C THR A 244 -14.57 -5.67 16.89
N HIS A 245 -13.95 -4.52 17.21
CA HIS A 245 -14.71 -3.32 17.54
C HIS A 245 -15.40 -2.69 16.33
N LEU A 246 -14.74 -2.68 15.17
CA LEU A 246 -15.32 -2.13 13.94
C LEU A 246 -16.52 -2.96 13.44
N GLN A 247 -16.48 -4.29 13.60
CA GLN A 247 -17.63 -5.16 13.33
C GLN A 247 -18.78 -4.87 14.29
N ALA A 248 -18.50 -4.64 15.57
CA ALA A 248 -19.52 -4.24 16.55
C ALA A 248 -20.14 -2.88 16.20
N ALA A 249 -19.35 -1.92 15.71
CA ALA A 249 -19.85 -0.63 15.24
C ALA A 249 -20.84 -0.78 14.08
N ILE A 250 -20.51 -1.60 13.08
CA ILE A 250 -21.38 -1.88 11.92
C ILE A 250 -22.65 -2.63 12.35
N GLN A 251 -22.53 -3.57 13.28
CA GLN A 251 -23.69 -4.29 13.82
C GLN A 251 -24.66 -3.36 14.56
N ALA A 252 -24.14 -2.35 15.25
CA ALA A 252 -24.93 -1.36 15.97
C ALA A 252 -25.53 -0.30 15.02
N ASN A 253 -24.82 0.09 13.98
CA ASN A 253 -25.26 1.05 12.96
C ASN A 253 -24.67 0.68 11.59
N ASP A 254 -25.45 0.00 10.77
CA ASP A 254 -25.08 -0.45 9.42
C ASP A 254 -24.94 0.69 8.40
N LYS A 255 -25.29 1.92 8.78
CA LYS A 255 -25.13 3.13 7.95
C LYS A 255 -23.86 3.94 8.31
N LEU A 256 -23.09 3.49 9.30
CA LEU A 256 -21.85 4.17 9.71
C LEU A 256 -20.72 3.88 8.71
N VAL A 257 -20.69 4.61 7.61
CA VAL A 257 -19.74 4.43 6.49
C VAL A 257 -18.29 4.45 6.96
N GLN A 258 -17.96 5.30 7.96
CA GLN A 258 -16.59 5.38 8.49
C GLN A 258 -16.13 4.06 9.13
N ALA A 259 -17.03 3.30 9.74
CA ALA A 259 -16.71 1.99 10.32
C ALA A 259 -16.37 0.96 9.22
N TYR A 260 -17.03 1.00 8.07
CA TYR A 260 -16.68 0.15 6.93
C TYR A 260 -15.31 0.51 6.34
N LYS A 261 -14.99 1.83 6.20
CA LYS A 261 -13.67 2.27 5.74
C LYS A 261 -12.56 1.76 6.66
N ASN A 262 -12.73 1.95 7.97
CA ASN A 262 -11.76 1.53 8.96
C ASN A 262 -11.63 -0.01 9.03
N LEU A 263 -12.76 -0.74 8.93
CA LEU A 263 -12.78 -2.20 8.92
C LEU A 263 -12.07 -2.77 7.67
N GLY A 264 -12.40 -2.25 6.49
CA GLY A 264 -11.78 -2.69 5.24
C GLY A 264 -10.27 -2.45 5.24
N LEU A 265 -9.82 -1.30 5.77
CA LEU A 265 -8.38 -0.99 5.93
C LEU A 265 -7.71 -1.94 6.93
N ALA A 266 -8.33 -2.23 8.08
CA ALA A 266 -7.79 -3.15 9.08
C ALA A 266 -7.71 -4.59 8.54
N GLN A 267 -8.74 -5.05 7.83
CA GLN A 267 -8.75 -6.36 7.17
C GLN A 267 -7.67 -6.45 6.08
N TYR A 268 -7.52 -5.41 5.25
CA TYR A 268 -6.45 -5.33 4.25
C TYR A 268 -5.06 -5.42 4.90
N SER A 269 -4.83 -4.66 5.98
CA SER A 269 -3.56 -4.63 6.72
C SER A 269 -3.23 -5.97 7.39
N LEU A 270 -4.25 -6.76 7.75
CA LEU A 270 -4.10 -8.12 8.30
C LEU A 270 -4.08 -9.20 7.20
N ALA A 271 -3.95 -8.82 5.93
CA ALA A 271 -3.99 -9.69 4.75
C ALA A 271 -5.32 -10.49 4.58
N GLN A 272 -6.40 -10.09 5.23
CA GLN A 272 -7.76 -10.62 5.03
C GLN A 272 -8.39 -9.97 3.78
N PHE A 273 -7.80 -10.23 2.61
CA PHE A 273 -8.14 -9.49 1.39
C PHE A 273 -9.55 -9.79 0.86
N ALA A 274 -10.02 -11.02 1.01
CA ALA A 274 -11.37 -11.40 0.57
C ALA A 274 -12.46 -10.69 1.40
N GLU A 275 -12.27 -10.62 2.72
CA GLU A 275 -13.14 -9.91 3.64
C GLU A 275 -13.08 -8.39 3.39
N ALA A 276 -11.89 -7.83 3.11
CA ALA A 276 -11.73 -6.42 2.77
C ALA A 276 -12.49 -6.07 1.48
N VAL A 277 -12.48 -6.94 0.46
CA VAL A 277 -13.31 -6.77 -0.76
C VAL A 277 -14.79 -6.73 -0.39
N GLN A 278 -15.29 -7.71 0.39
CA GLN A 278 -16.70 -7.77 0.75
C GLN A 278 -17.14 -6.54 1.57
N THR A 279 -16.32 -6.14 2.55
CA THR A 279 -16.57 -4.95 3.39
C THR A 279 -16.64 -3.68 2.54
N SER A 280 -15.66 -3.48 1.63
CA SER A 280 -15.62 -2.31 0.76
C SER A 280 -16.73 -2.31 -0.29
N GLN A 281 -17.16 -3.48 -0.79
CA GLN A 281 -18.32 -3.60 -1.68
C GLN A 281 -19.61 -3.20 -0.97
N ASN A 282 -19.83 -3.64 0.27
CA ASN A 282 -20.98 -3.24 1.07
C ASN A 282 -21.00 -1.73 1.31
N ALA A 283 -19.86 -1.13 1.62
CA ALA A 283 -19.72 0.32 1.76
C ALA A 283 -20.02 1.07 0.44
N ALA A 284 -19.50 0.58 -0.70
CA ALA A 284 -19.73 1.18 -2.02
C ALA A 284 -21.20 1.10 -2.46
N GLN A 285 -21.94 0.09 -2.04
CA GLN A 285 -23.40 0.01 -2.29
C GLN A 285 -24.17 1.12 -1.53
N GLN A 286 -23.72 1.49 -0.34
CA GLN A 286 -24.35 2.55 0.47
C GLN A 286 -23.95 3.95 0.00
N CYS A 287 -22.66 4.11 -0.36
CA CYS A 287 -22.08 5.38 -0.80
C CYS A 287 -21.33 5.22 -2.13
N PRO A 288 -22.03 5.04 -3.25
CA PRO A 288 -21.41 4.76 -4.55
C PRO A 288 -20.60 5.94 -5.13
N GLN A 289 -20.74 7.14 -4.55
CA GLN A 289 -20.02 8.34 -4.98
C GLN A 289 -18.84 8.70 -4.05
N ASP A 290 -18.47 7.82 -3.12
CA ASP A 290 -17.32 8.04 -2.24
C ASP A 290 -16.05 7.45 -2.86
N ALA A 291 -15.16 8.33 -3.34
CA ALA A 291 -13.93 7.93 -4.03
C ALA A 291 -12.93 7.19 -3.11
N GLU A 292 -12.94 7.43 -1.80
CA GLU A 292 -12.07 6.73 -0.85
C GLU A 292 -12.50 5.28 -0.66
N ILE A 293 -13.82 5.02 -0.60
CA ILE A 293 -14.37 3.66 -0.56
C ILE A 293 -14.01 2.90 -1.83
N LEU A 294 -14.18 3.54 -2.99
CA LEU A 294 -13.80 2.93 -4.27
C LEU A 294 -12.29 2.67 -4.36
N SER A 295 -11.47 3.57 -3.80
CA SER A 295 -10.02 3.35 -3.70
C SER A 295 -9.69 2.10 -2.87
N LEU A 296 -10.29 1.97 -1.69
CA LEU A 296 -10.11 0.82 -0.80
C LEU A 296 -10.59 -0.49 -1.46
N LEU A 297 -11.74 -0.44 -2.15
CA LEU A 297 -12.24 -1.58 -2.92
C LEU A 297 -11.25 -1.98 -4.02
N ALA A 298 -10.74 -1.01 -4.79
CA ALA A 298 -9.79 -1.27 -5.87
C ALA A 298 -8.48 -1.88 -5.37
N ILE A 299 -7.92 -1.37 -4.26
CA ILE A 299 -6.71 -1.93 -3.64
C ILE A 299 -6.98 -3.37 -3.16
N SER A 300 -8.12 -3.64 -2.54
CA SER A 300 -8.51 -4.97 -2.07
C SER A 300 -8.72 -5.96 -3.23
N LEU A 301 -9.34 -5.51 -4.33
CA LEU A 301 -9.46 -6.27 -5.56
C LEU A 301 -8.10 -6.60 -6.19
N MET A 302 -7.15 -5.67 -6.15
CA MET A 302 -5.77 -5.92 -6.60
C MET A 302 -5.12 -7.04 -5.77
N ALA A 303 -5.24 -6.99 -4.45
CA ALA A 303 -4.66 -7.99 -3.55
C ALA A 303 -5.25 -9.40 -3.76
N THR A 304 -6.53 -9.49 -4.20
CA THR A 304 -7.17 -10.76 -4.55
C THR A 304 -6.98 -11.19 -6.02
N GLY A 305 -6.17 -10.44 -6.80
CA GLY A 305 -5.91 -10.75 -8.21
C GLY A 305 -7.07 -10.41 -9.18
N ARG A 306 -8.11 -9.71 -8.72
CA ARG A 306 -9.27 -9.27 -9.53
C ARG A 306 -8.97 -7.97 -10.29
N TYR A 307 -7.90 -7.99 -11.07
CA TYR A 307 -7.32 -6.78 -11.69
C TYR A 307 -8.23 -6.03 -12.67
N PRO A 308 -9.02 -6.69 -13.56
CA PRO A 308 -9.93 -5.95 -14.44
C PRO A 308 -10.97 -5.14 -13.66
N GLU A 309 -11.48 -5.70 -12.57
CA GLU A 309 -12.43 -5.02 -11.70
C GLU A 309 -11.78 -3.87 -10.93
N ALA A 310 -10.55 -4.06 -10.46
CA ALA A 310 -9.78 -3.00 -9.81
C ALA A 310 -9.56 -1.80 -10.74
N LEU A 311 -9.20 -2.04 -12.02
CA LEU A 311 -9.05 -0.96 -13.01
C LEU A 311 -10.36 -0.19 -13.23
N ALA A 312 -11.48 -0.89 -13.44
CA ALA A 312 -12.78 -0.25 -13.62
C ALA A 312 -13.20 0.57 -12.38
N THR A 313 -12.87 0.06 -11.18
CA THR A 313 -13.15 0.77 -9.92
C THR A 313 -12.28 2.03 -9.77
N TYR A 314 -10.99 2.00 -10.16
CA TYR A 314 -10.16 3.20 -10.20
C TYR A 314 -10.66 4.21 -11.25
N ASP A 315 -11.10 3.76 -12.43
CA ASP A 315 -11.65 4.66 -13.46
C ASP A 315 -12.84 5.45 -12.92
N GLU A 316 -13.75 4.79 -12.18
CA GLU A 316 -14.90 5.45 -11.55
C GLU A 316 -14.46 6.36 -10.39
N ALA A 317 -13.55 5.94 -9.53
CA ALA A 317 -13.01 6.76 -8.44
C ALA A 317 -12.35 8.06 -8.96
N ILE A 318 -11.54 7.96 -10.02
CA ILE A 318 -10.90 9.11 -10.67
C ILE A 318 -11.93 10.05 -11.31
N ARG A 319 -13.02 9.51 -11.89
CA ARG A 319 -14.11 10.33 -12.43
C ARG A 319 -14.80 11.17 -11.35
N LEU A 320 -14.97 10.59 -10.15
CA LEU A 320 -15.59 11.26 -9.00
C LEU A 320 -14.65 12.27 -8.33
N ALA A 321 -13.37 11.92 -8.19
CA ALA A 321 -12.37 12.74 -7.50
C ALA A 321 -11.08 12.89 -8.35
N PRO A 322 -11.13 13.65 -9.48
CA PRO A 322 -10.01 13.74 -10.42
C PRO A 322 -8.76 14.41 -9.84
N GLN A 323 -8.88 15.13 -8.73
CA GLN A 323 -7.80 15.84 -8.04
C GLN A 323 -7.13 15.02 -6.93
N MET A 324 -7.55 13.76 -6.70
CA MET A 324 -6.89 12.86 -5.75
C MET A 324 -5.72 12.14 -6.44
N PRO A 325 -4.44 12.49 -6.14
CA PRO A 325 -3.29 11.93 -6.83
C PRO A 325 -3.13 10.42 -6.58
N ASP A 326 -3.48 9.94 -5.38
CA ASP A 326 -3.32 8.53 -4.99
C ASP A 326 -4.10 7.56 -5.90
N LEU A 327 -5.27 7.97 -6.39
CA LEU A 327 -6.08 7.15 -7.29
C LEU A 327 -5.35 6.87 -8.61
N ARG A 328 -4.79 7.91 -9.21
CA ARG A 328 -4.00 7.79 -10.46
C ARG A 328 -2.68 7.07 -10.21
N TYR A 329 -2.00 7.34 -9.09
CA TYR A 329 -0.76 6.66 -8.71
C TYR A 329 -0.97 5.14 -8.59
N ASN A 330 -2.03 4.72 -7.90
CA ASN A 330 -2.36 3.31 -7.72
C ASN A 330 -2.78 2.65 -9.04
N ARG A 331 -3.58 3.34 -9.89
CA ARG A 331 -3.92 2.85 -11.23
C ARG A 331 -2.69 2.72 -12.12
N ALA A 332 -1.75 3.68 -12.08
CA ALA A 332 -0.48 3.62 -12.81
C ALA A 332 0.37 2.43 -12.37
N SER A 333 0.42 2.15 -11.06
CA SER A 333 1.11 0.98 -10.52
C SER A 333 0.50 -0.32 -11.06
N LEU A 334 -0.83 -0.38 -11.15
CA LEU A 334 -1.53 -1.52 -11.73
C LEU A 334 -1.28 -1.63 -13.24
N HIS A 335 -1.29 -0.54 -13.99
CA HIS A 335 -0.90 -0.53 -15.40
C HIS A 335 0.55 -1.02 -15.59
N THR A 336 1.47 -0.59 -14.73
CA THR A 336 2.88 -1.05 -14.75
C THR A 336 2.98 -2.57 -14.55
N ARG A 337 2.23 -3.15 -13.59
CA ARG A 337 2.19 -4.59 -13.34
C ARG A 337 1.74 -5.40 -14.56
N PHE A 338 0.88 -4.83 -15.42
CA PHE A 338 0.38 -5.46 -16.66
C PHE A 338 1.11 -5.01 -17.92
N ASN A 339 2.31 -4.45 -17.80
CA ASN A 339 3.11 -3.96 -18.91
C ASN A 339 2.39 -2.91 -19.80
N ARG A 340 1.36 -2.23 -19.27
CA ARG A 340 0.65 -1.12 -19.93
C ARG A 340 1.37 0.20 -19.65
N TYR A 341 2.63 0.28 -20.03
CA TYR A 341 3.53 1.36 -19.61
C TYR A 341 3.10 2.74 -20.12
N GLU A 342 2.53 2.85 -21.32
CA GLU A 342 2.05 4.14 -21.85
C GLU A 342 0.89 4.72 -21.02
N ASN A 343 -0.04 3.86 -20.57
CA ASN A 343 -1.10 4.27 -19.64
C ASN A 343 -0.51 4.67 -18.26
N ALA A 344 0.45 3.90 -17.76
CA ALA A 344 1.13 4.23 -16.52
C ALA A 344 1.86 5.58 -16.59
N ILE A 345 2.58 5.86 -17.70
CA ILE A 345 3.27 7.13 -17.93
C ILE A 345 2.25 8.29 -17.88
N ALA A 346 1.11 8.17 -18.55
CA ALA A 346 0.08 9.22 -18.57
C ALA A 346 -0.44 9.53 -17.15
N ASP A 347 -0.73 8.50 -16.35
CA ASP A 347 -1.19 8.67 -14.98
C ASP A 347 -0.08 9.23 -14.06
N TYR A 348 1.15 8.68 -14.12
CA TYR A 348 2.27 9.20 -13.31
C TYR A 348 2.63 10.65 -13.66
N MET A 349 2.55 11.06 -14.93
CA MET A 349 2.73 12.47 -15.32
C MET A 349 1.65 13.35 -14.72
N ALA A 350 0.37 12.94 -14.80
CA ALA A 350 -0.72 13.70 -14.18
C ALA A 350 -0.55 13.82 -12.65
N VAL A 351 -0.06 12.79 -11.99
CA VAL A 351 0.27 12.83 -10.56
C VAL A 351 1.44 13.76 -10.28
N TYR A 352 2.48 13.72 -11.12
CA TYR A 352 3.66 14.59 -10.99
C TYR A 352 3.31 16.08 -11.10
N ASP A 353 2.38 16.42 -12.01
CA ASP A 353 1.88 17.79 -12.19
C ASP A 353 1.06 18.27 -10.97
N MET A 354 0.38 17.36 -10.25
CA MET A 354 -0.40 17.66 -9.04
C MET A 354 0.49 17.75 -7.79
N ASN A 355 1.38 16.78 -7.60
CA ASN A 355 2.25 16.67 -6.43
C ASN A 355 3.55 15.91 -6.77
N PRO A 356 4.64 16.61 -7.14
CA PRO A 356 5.92 15.99 -7.48
C PRO A 356 6.64 15.32 -6.29
N GLY A 357 6.24 15.64 -5.05
CA GLY A 357 6.88 15.14 -3.81
C GLY A 357 6.41 13.74 -3.38
N ILE A 358 5.54 13.06 -4.13
CA ILE A 358 5.11 11.69 -3.80
C ILE A 358 6.29 10.74 -3.89
N LYS A 359 6.45 9.92 -2.86
CA LYS A 359 7.53 8.92 -2.74
C LYS A 359 7.62 8.04 -3.99
N TYR A 360 8.82 7.89 -4.54
CA TYR A 360 9.15 7.07 -5.72
C TYR A 360 8.43 7.43 -7.03
N LEU A 361 7.60 8.48 -7.06
CA LEU A 361 6.84 8.84 -8.26
C LEU A 361 7.73 9.06 -9.49
N LEU A 362 8.78 9.89 -9.33
CA LEU A 362 9.72 10.16 -10.42
C LEU A 362 10.43 8.89 -10.89
N GLY A 363 10.89 8.05 -9.95
CA GLY A 363 11.52 6.78 -10.26
C GLY A 363 10.60 5.81 -11.02
N HIS A 364 9.33 5.73 -10.65
CA HIS A 364 8.35 4.90 -11.36
C HIS A 364 8.06 5.43 -12.77
N LEU A 365 7.93 6.75 -12.93
CA LEU A 365 7.77 7.38 -14.26
C LEU A 365 8.97 7.08 -15.16
N VAL A 366 10.19 7.28 -14.65
CA VAL A 366 11.44 6.98 -15.37
C VAL A 366 11.50 5.50 -15.75
N TYR A 367 11.17 4.60 -14.82
CA TYR A 367 11.16 3.17 -15.11
C TYR A 367 10.19 2.81 -16.25
N CYS A 368 8.97 3.36 -16.26
CA CYS A 368 8.01 3.13 -17.33
C CYS A 368 8.51 3.70 -18.68
N ARG A 369 9.17 4.85 -18.68
CA ARG A 369 9.82 5.41 -19.87
C ARG A 369 10.95 4.51 -20.38
N LEU A 370 11.79 3.98 -19.50
CA LEU A 370 12.83 3.02 -19.87
C LEU A 370 12.23 1.72 -20.42
N LYS A 371 11.14 1.21 -19.83
CA LYS A 371 10.41 0.02 -20.31
C LYS A 371 9.82 0.20 -21.71
N THR A 372 9.60 1.42 -22.15
CA THR A 372 9.13 1.75 -23.52
C THR A 372 10.23 2.31 -24.41
N CYS A 373 11.47 2.45 -23.91
CA CYS A 373 12.54 3.18 -24.58
C CYS A 373 12.11 4.59 -25.03
N ASP A 374 11.27 5.25 -24.24
CA ASP A 374 10.92 6.67 -24.42
C ASP A 374 11.93 7.54 -23.68
N TRP A 375 12.87 8.09 -24.41
CA TRP A 375 13.97 8.89 -23.86
C TRP A 375 13.71 10.40 -23.89
N THR A 376 12.50 10.82 -24.22
CA THR A 376 12.06 12.21 -24.14
C THR A 376 12.21 12.69 -22.68
N HIS A 377 12.95 13.70 -22.37
CA HIS A 377 13.23 14.21 -21.02
C HIS A 377 14.11 13.32 -20.11
N LEU A 378 14.59 12.15 -20.58
CA LEU A 378 15.26 11.16 -19.73
C LEU A 378 16.49 11.74 -18.98
N THR A 379 17.32 12.57 -19.65
CA THR A 379 18.52 13.17 -19.03
C THR A 379 18.14 14.03 -17.80
N GLY A 380 17.19 14.94 -17.94
CA GLY A 380 16.75 15.78 -16.82
C GLY A 380 16.03 14.99 -15.73
N ASP A 381 15.32 13.91 -16.09
CA ASP A 381 14.69 13.00 -15.11
C ASP A 381 15.77 12.26 -14.29
N ILE A 382 16.82 11.75 -14.93
CA ILE A 382 17.95 11.07 -14.24
C ILE A 382 18.66 12.05 -13.29
N GLU A 383 18.94 13.28 -13.73
CA GLU A 383 19.55 14.31 -12.90
C GLU A 383 18.70 14.62 -11.64
N ARG A 384 17.38 14.74 -11.78
CA ARG A 384 16.47 14.92 -10.64
C ARG A 384 16.45 13.71 -9.71
N CYS A 385 16.47 12.50 -10.27
CA CYS A 385 16.57 11.27 -9.48
C CYS A 385 17.87 11.25 -8.65
N GLU A 386 19.01 11.63 -9.26
CA GLU A 386 20.28 11.72 -8.55
C GLU A 386 20.24 12.76 -7.41
N GLN A 387 19.72 13.96 -7.70
CA GLN A 387 19.56 15.01 -6.68
C GLN A 387 18.71 14.53 -5.50
N GLY A 388 17.57 13.88 -5.74
CA GLY A 388 16.72 13.32 -4.69
C GLY A 388 17.43 12.24 -3.86
N ILE A 389 18.16 11.31 -4.49
CA ILE A 389 18.98 10.31 -3.77
C ILE A 389 20.03 10.99 -2.88
N ARG A 390 20.75 12.00 -3.41
CA ARG A 390 21.75 12.76 -2.65
C ARG A 390 21.16 13.55 -1.48
N ALA A 391 19.91 14.02 -1.64
CA ALA A 391 19.15 14.69 -0.59
C ALA A 391 18.56 13.73 0.47
N GLY A 392 18.67 12.41 0.29
CA GLY A 392 18.09 11.42 1.20
C GLY A 392 16.57 11.27 1.04
N GLU A 393 16.04 11.59 -0.14
CA GLU A 393 14.63 11.46 -0.48
C GLU A 393 14.35 10.07 -1.09
N LEU A 394 13.10 9.59 -0.94
CA LEU A 394 12.61 8.39 -1.63
C LEU A 394 12.25 8.71 -3.09
N ALA A 395 13.23 9.21 -3.85
CA ALA A 395 13.04 9.61 -5.25
C ALA A 395 12.96 8.40 -6.19
N VAL A 396 13.77 7.37 -5.92
CA VAL A 396 13.91 6.18 -6.78
C VAL A 396 14.03 4.93 -5.93
N LYS A 397 13.32 3.87 -6.30
CA LYS A 397 13.53 2.55 -5.65
C LYS A 397 14.93 2.01 -5.93
N PRO A 398 15.57 1.31 -4.98
CA PRO A 398 16.95 0.82 -5.14
C PRO A 398 17.15 -0.01 -6.39
N PHE A 399 16.21 -0.88 -6.77
CA PHE A 399 16.31 -1.69 -8.01
C PHE A 399 16.35 -0.83 -9.29
N ILE A 400 15.57 0.26 -9.32
CA ILE A 400 15.55 1.17 -10.49
C ILE A 400 16.86 1.95 -10.57
N ALA A 401 17.43 2.35 -9.41
CA ALA A 401 18.71 3.06 -9.37
C ALA A 401 19.86 2.28 -10.03
N LEU A 402 19.86 0.94 -9.98
CA LEU A 402 20.83 0.08 -10.66
C LEU A 402 20.87 0.30 -12.18
N SER A 403 19.73 0.63 -12.78
CA SER A 403 19.64 0.85 -14.24
C SER A 403 19.95 2.28 -14.65
N LEU A 404 19.94 3.23 -13.71
CA LEU A 404 20.17 4.64 -14.00
C LEU A 404 21.63 5.07 -13.80
N PHE A 405 22.30 4.48 -12.80
CA PHE A 405 23.60 4.96 -12.33
C PHE A 405 24.64 3.84 -12.28
N ASP A 406 25.83 4.11 -12.78
CA ASP A 406 27.02 3.28 -12.54
C ASP A 406 27.82 3.86 -11.34
N SER A 407 27.16 3.91 -10.17
CA SER A 407 27.72 4.52 -8.96
C SER A 407 27.38 3.71 -7.71
N PRO A 408 28.34 2.97 -7.13
CA PRO A 408 28.14 2.24 -5.88
C PRO A 408 27.69 3.16 -4.72
N GLU A 409 28.16 4.41 -4.68
CA GLU A 409 27.75 5.40 -3.68
C GLU A 409 26.25 5.70 -3.75
N LEU A 410 25.74 6.01 -4.96
CA LEU A 410 24.31 6.33 -5.16
C LEU A 410 23.43 5.11 -4.85
N HIS A 411 23.87 3.90 -5.22
CA HIS A 411 23.16 2.67 -4.90
C HIS A 411 23.05 2.47 -3.38
N LYS A 412 24.16 2.65 -2.63
CA LYS A 412 24.15 2.57 -1.18
C LYS A 412 23.21 3.60 -0.55
N ARG A 413 23.26 4.86 -0.99
CA ARG A 413 22.39 5.92 -0.47
C ARG A 413 20.91 5.62 -0.72
N ALA A 414 20.55 5.21 -1.94
CA ALA A 414 19.18 4.83 -2.27
C ALA A 414 18.68 3.66 -1.41
N ALA A 415 19.51 2.64 -1.22
CA ALA A 415 19.19 1.47 -0.40
C ALA A 415 19.03 1.85 1.09
N GLN A 416 19.99 2.61 1.67
CA GLN A 416 19.92 3.06 3.06
C GLN A 416 18.69 3.92 3.35
N THR A 417 18.37 4.87 2.44
CA THR A 417 17.17 5.71 2.57
C THR A 417 15.89 4.87 2.57
N SER A 418 15.82 3.87 1.67
CA SER A 418 14.67 2.95 1.60
C SER A 418 14.56 2.11 2.88
N VAL A 419 15.66 1.52 3.37
CA VAL A 419 15.68 0.70 4.58
C VAL A 419 15.26 1.51 5.81
N MET A 420 15.84 2.70 6.01
CA MET A 420 15.50 3.53 7.17
C MET A 420 14.02 3.92 7.23
N GLN A 421 13.38 4.12 6.07
CA GLN A 421 11.99 4.59 6.02
C GLN A 421 10.96 3.47 5.88
N GLU A 422 11.29 2.36 5.21
CA GLU A 422 10.33 1.30 4.89
C GLU A 422 10.55 0.01 5.70
N PHE A 423 11.80 -0.27 6.07
CA PHE A 423 12.20 -1.52 6.74
C PHE A 423 13.13 -1.26 7.94
N PRO A 424 12.76 -0.38 8.89
CA PRO A 424 13.60 -0.13 10.07
C PRO A 424 13.79 -1.40 10.88
N GLU A 425 14.97 -1.55 11.49
CA GLU A 425 15.26 -2.67 12.38
C GLU A 425 14.24 -2.76 13.51
N SER A 426 13.78 -3.97 13.79
CA SER A 426 12.75 -4.26 14.80
C SER A 426 13.25 -5.17 15.90
N THR A 427 13.08 -4.74 17.14
CA THR A 427 13.39 -5.53 18.35
C THR A 427 12.19 -6.32 18.89
N ALA A 428 11.07 -6.35 18.16
CA ALA A 428 9.81 -6.93 18.64
C ALA A 428 9.88 -8.42 19.03
N LEU A 429 10.83 -9.18 18.44
CA LEU A 429 11.05 -10.60 18.77
C LEU A 429 12.11 -10.82 19.84
N GLY A 430 12.73 -9.76 20.39
CA GLY A 430 13.83 -9.88 21.34
C GLY A 430 15.10 -10.52 20.75
N PRO A 431 16.11 -10.82 21.58
CA PRO A 431 17.36 -11.45 21.14
C PRO A 431 17.14 -12.90 20.69
N ILE A 432 17.95 -13.37 19.74
CA ILE A 432 17.96 -14.78 19.34
C ILE A 432 18.74 -15.57 20.38
N LEU A 433 18.09 -16.61 20.91
CA LEU A 433 18.77 -17.54 21.82
C LEU A 433 19.63 -18.52 21.01
N PRO A 434 20.89 -18.77 21.42
CA PRO A 434 21.72 -19.77 20.75
C PRO A 434 21.07 -21.13 20.77
N ARG A 435 21.11 -21.83 19.64
CA ARG A 435 20.62 -23.22 19.57
C ARG A 435 21.50 -24.11 20.42
N THR A 436 20.91 -24.79 21.41
CA THR A 436 21.61 -25.75 22.27
C THR A 436 21.70 -27.10 21.57
N GLY A 437 22.91 -27.62 21.36
CA GLY A 437 23.17 -28.94 20.76
C GLY A 437 23.97 -28.83 19.45
N GLY A 438 24.81 -29.86 19.19
CA GLY A 438 25.47 -30.08 17.91
C GLY A 438 24.47 -30.66 16.90
N GLY A 439 24.74 -30.46 15.61
CA GLY A 439 23.91 -30.98 14.51
C GLY A 439 24.24 -30.27 13.21
N LYS A 440 23.48 -30.59 12.18
CA LYS A 440 23.60 -29.94 10.88
C LYS A 440 23.38 -28.43 10.97
N ILE A 441 24.08 -27.66 10.14
CA ILE A 441 23.82 -26.22 9.98
C ILE A 441 22.50 -26.07 9.24
N ARG A 442 21.56 -25.32 9.80
CA ARG A 442 20.24 -25.04 9.19
C ARG A 442 20.29 -23.77 8.36
N VAL A 443 20.12 -23.93 7.05
CA VAL A 443 20.12 -22.81 6.10
C VAL A 443 18.71 -22.63 5.53
N GLY A 444 18.16 -21.42 5.67
CA GLY A 444 16.87 -21.05 5.10
C GLY A 444 17.05 -20.12 3.91
N TYR A 445 16.51 -20.49 2.74
CA TYR A 445 16.41 -19.63 1.56
C TYR A 445 15.03 -18.99 1.48
N TYR A 446 14.98 -17.67 1.30
CA TYR A 446 13.76 -16.85 1.33
C TYR A 446 13.51 -16.28 -0.06
N SER A 447 12.39 -16.64 -0.71
CA SER A 447 12.09 -16.15 -2.07
C SER A 447 10.60 -16.16 -2.43
N ALA A 448 10.21 -15.19 -3.28
CA ALA A 448 8.96 -15.20 -4.03
C ALA A 448 9.07 -16.00 -5.34
N ASP A 449 10.28 -16.39 -5.75
CA ASP A 449 10.59 -16.85 -7.11
C ASP A 449 10.87 -18.36 -7.21
N PHE A 450 10.44 -19.15 -6.24
CA PHE A 450 10.45 -20.63 -6.32
C PHE A 450 9.40 -21.17 -7.30
N ARG A 451 9.54 -20.82 -8.58
CA ARG A 451 8.63 -21.09 -9.69
C ARG A 451 9.38 -20.91 -11.02
N ASN A 452 8.69 -21.04 -12.17
CA ASN A 452 9.27 -20.63 -13.44
C ASN A 452 9.71 -19.16 -13.42
N HIS A 453 10.95 -18.92 -13.07
CA HIS A 453 11.57 -17.59 -12.94
C HIS A 453 13.08 -17.66 -13.23
N ALA A 454 13.68 -16.53 -13.62
CA ALA A 454 15.10 -16.42 -13.93
C ALA A 454 16.01 -16.92 -12.80
N LEU A 455 15.69 -16.59 -11.53
CA LEU A 455 16.41 -17.07 -10.35
C LEU A 455 16.41 -18.60 -10.26
N ALA A 456 15.23 -19.20 -10.40
CA ALA A 456 15.08 -20.66 -10.33
C ALA A 456 15.84 -21.37 -11.44
N TYR A 457 15.83 -20.82 -12.66
CA TYR A 457 16.61 -21.37 -13.79
C TYR A 457 18.14 -21.35 -13.59
N LEU A 458 18.62 -20.48 -12.70
CA LEU A 458 20.04 -20.43 -12.35
C LEU A 458 20.38 -21.35 -11.18
N MET A 459 19.48 -21.45 -10.17
CA MET A 459 19.79 -22.06 -8.88
C MET A 459 19.26 -23.50 -8.69
N ALA A 460 18.41 -24.01 -9.57
CA ALA A 460 17.74 -25.30 -9.32
C ALA A 460 18.73 -26.45 -9.08
N GLU A 461 19.77 -26.59 -9.89
CA GLU A 461 20.78 -27.64 -9.70
C GLU A 461 21.59 -27.45 -8.40
N LEU A 462 21.83 -26.21 -7.96
CA LEU A 462 22.47 -25.95 -6.67
C LEU A 462 21.70 -26.57 -5.52
N PHE A 463 20.38 -26.35 -5.46
CA PHE A 463 19.52 -26.91 -4.41
C PHE A 463 19.49 -28.45 -4.44
N GLU A 464 19.61 -29.07 -5.61
CA GLU A 464 19.67 -30.53 -5.76
C GLU A 464 20.98 -31.14 -5.27
N VAL A 465 22.12 -30.44 -5.44
CA VAL A 465 23.46 -30.98 -5.19
C VAL A 465 24.06 -30.59 -3.84
N HIS A 466 23.34 -29.82 -3.05
CA HIS A 466 23.75 -29.42 -1.70
C HIS A 466 24.07 -30.63 -0.78
N ASP A 467 25.12 -30.48 0.05
CA ASP A 467 25.48 -31.48 1.05
C ASP A 467 24.39 -31.59 2.13
N ARG A 468 23.84 -32.81 2.26
CA ARG A 468 22.81 -33.12 3.26
C ARG A 468 23.36 -33.78 4.52
N ASP A 469 24.63 -34.10 4.56
CA ASP A 469 25.26 -34.67 5.76
C ASP A 469 25.64 -33.59 6.75
N GLY A 470 26.17 -32.47 6.27
CA GLY A 470 26.56 -31.29 7.08
C GLY A 470 25.46 -30.26 7.30
N PHE A 471 24.45 -30.23 6.42
CA PHE A 471 23.43 -29.20 6.38
C PHE A 471 22.01 -29.77 6.38
N GLU A 472 21.05 -28.89 6.81
CA GLU A 472 19.60 -29.10 6.68
C GLU A 472 19.02 -27.88 5.96
N TRP A 473 18.32 -28.09 4.84
CA TRP A 473 17.94 -27.06 3.87
C TRP A 473 16.45 -26.73 3.92
N PHE A 474 16.14 -25.45 4.12
CA PHE A 474 14.78 -24.92 4.23
C PHE A 474 14.51 -23.94 3.10
N ALA A 475 13.33 -24.01 2.49
CA ALA A 475 12.79 -22.99 1.61
C ALA A 475 11.59 -22.30 2.26
N PHE A 476 11.62 -20.98 2.35
CA PHE A 476 10.48 -20.14 2.75
C PHE A 476 9.93 -19.46 1.50
N SER A 477 8.82 -19.99 0.99
CA SER A 477 8.20 -19.55 -0.26
C SER A 477 7.04 -18.61 0.01
N PHE A 478 7.13 -17.36 -0.47
CA PHE A 478 6.08 -16.34 -0.27
C PHE A 478 5.57 -15.71 -1.57
N GLY A 479 5.95 -16.25 -2.73
CA GLY A 479 5.49 -15.77 -4.03
C GLY A 479 4.09 -16.24 -4.40
N PRO A 480 3.59 -15.82 -5.59
CA PRO A 480 2.30 -16.28 -6.10
C PRO A 480 2.19 -17.81 -6.18
N PRO A 481 0.99 -18.38 -6.01
CA PRO A 481 0.81 -19.83 -6.14
C PRO A 481 1.20 -20.27 -7.55
N ALA A 482 2.14 -21.21 -7.65
CA ALA A 482 2.60 -21.79 -8.89
C ALA A 482 2.44 -23.31 -8.85
N LYS A 483 2.05 -23.89 -9.99
CA LYS A 483 1.97 -25.34 -10.24
C LYS A 483 2.65 -25.61 -11.58
N ASP A 484 3.96 -25.35 -11.63
CA ASP A 484 4.78 -25.57 -12.82
C ASP A 484 5.88 -26.58 -12.51
N ALA A 485 6.47 -27.16 -13.54
CA ALA A 485 7.51 -28.18 -13.43
C ALA A 485 8.75 -27.71 -12.64
N MET A 486 9.07 -26.42 -12.69
CA MET A 486 10.17 -25.85 -11.91
C MET A 486 9.82 -25.85 -10.41
N ARG A 487 8.58 -25.48 -10.06
CA ARG A 487 8.10 -25.54 -8.68
C ARG A 487 8.18 -26.94 -8.10
N GLU A 488 7.72 -27.95 -8.85
CA GLU A 488 7.80 -29.37 -8.45
C GLU A 488 9.26 -29.81 -8.26
N ARG A 489 10.16 -29.43 -9.18
CA ARG A 489 11.60 -29.69 -9.08
C ARG A 489 12.22 -29.09 -7.81
N LEU A 490 11.87 -27.85 -7.50
CA LEU A 490 12.38 -27.14 -6.32
C LEU A 490 11.82 -27.71 -5.02
N GLU A 491 10.53 -28.06 -4.95
CA GLU A 491 9.93 -28.69 -3.77
C GLU A 491 10.63 -30.02 -3.41
N ALA A 492 11.03 -30.78 -4.44
CA ALA A 492 11.77 -32.03 -4.24
C ALA A 492 13.25 -31.81 -3.84
N SER A 493 13.78 -30.59 -4.00
CA SER A 493 15.20 -30.29 -3.77
C SER A 493 15.52 -29.81 -2.36
N PHE A 494 14.52 -29.57 -1.50
CA PHE A 494 14.70 -29.14 -0.11
C PHE A 494 14.32 -30.22 0.89
N ASP A 495 14.93 -30.20 2.09
CA ASP A 495 14.48 -31.06 3.20
C ASP A 495 13.13 -30.57 3.73
N HIS A 496 12.93 -29.23 3.73
CA HIS A 496 11.70 -28.59 4.16
C HIS A 496 11.33 -27.45 3.21
N PHE A 497 10.20 -27.59 2.52
CA PHE A 497 9.64 -26.56 1.67
C PHE A 497 8.37 -25.98 2.33
N ILE A 498 8.43 -24.72 2.78
CA ILE A 498 7.39 -24.09 3.61
C ILE A 498 6.75 -22.95 2.84
N ASP A 499 5.44 -23.06 2.60
CA ASP A 499 4.65 -21.96 2.02
C ASP A 499 4.23 -20.98 3.13
N VAL A 500 4.74 -19.77 3.07
CA VAL A 500 4.52 -18.71 4.08
C VAL A 500 3.81 -17.48 3.52
N ARG A 501 3.11 -17.62 2.39
CA ARG A 501 2.45 -16.50 1.70
C ARG A 501 1.45 -15.74 2.56
N GLU A 502 0.70 -16.46 3.39
CA GLU A 502 -0.38 -15.93 4.21
C GLU A 502 0.09 -15.43 5.59
N GLN A 503 1.38 -15.60 5.90
CA GLN A 503 1.97 -15.15 7.15
C GLN A 503 2.54 -13.74 7.00
N SER A 504 2.49 -12.93 8.06
CA SER A 504 3.16 -11.64 8.14
C SER A 504 4.69 -11.77 8.27
N ASP A 505 5.45 -10.70 8.01
CA ASP A 505 6.92 -10.73 8.09
C ASP A 505 7.42 -11.14 9.48
N ILE A 506 6.77 -10.66 10.54
CA ILE A 506 7.13 -11.01 11.93
C ILE A 506 6.78 -12.47 12.26
N GLU A 507 5.70 -13.03 11.70
CA GLU A 507 5.35 -14.43 11.89
C GLU A 507 6.34 -15.34 11.17
N ILE A 508 6.77 -14.99 9.95
CA ILE A 508 7.81 -15.73 9.24
C ILE A 508 9.13 -15.67 9.99
N ALA A 509 9.52 -14.49 10.50
CA ALA A 509 10.73 -14.34 11.29
C ALA A 509 10.68 -15.17 12.59
N ARG A 510 9.52 -15.23 13.26
CA ARG A 510 9.29 -16.09 14.43
C ARG A 510 9.40 -17.56 14.08
N LEU A 511 8.72 -18.01 13.04
CA LEU A 511 8.79 -19.38 12.56
C LEU A 511 10.22 -19.81 12.21
N SER A 512 10.99 -18.92 11.54
CA SER A 512 12.40 -19.15 11.24
C SER A 512 13.23 -19.41 12.52
N ARG A 513 13.03 -18.58 13.57
CA ARG A 513 13.69 -18.75 14.87
C ARG A 513 13.26 -20.03 15.59
N GLU A 514 11.97 -20.39 15.55
CA GLU A 514 11.42 -21.61 16.14
C GLU A 514 12.00 -22.88 15.47
N LEU A 515 12.15 -22.83 14.15
CA LEU A 515 12.83 -23.88 13.37
C LEU A 515 14.34 -23.91 13.60
N GLY A 516 14.89 -22.92 14.31
CA GLY A 516 16.31 -22.83 14.63
C GLY A 516 17.18 -22.66 13.39
N ILE A 517 16.77 -21.82 12.44
CA ILE A 517 17.57 -21.46 11.26
C ILE A 517 18.83 -20.73 11.75
N ASP A 518 20.00 -21.24 11.36
CA ASP A 518 21.31 -20.65 11.70
C ASP A 518 21.69 -19.53 10.71
N ILE A 519 21.38 -19.74 9.42
CA ILE A 519 21.71 -18.82 8.33
C ILE A 519 20.47 -18.57 7.49
N ALA A 520 20.01 -17.32 7.41
CA ALA A 520 18.92 -16.89 6.52
C ALA A 520 19.49 -16.22 5.27
N VAL A 521 19.15 -16.73 4.10
CA VAL A 521 19.66 -16.24 2.81
C VAL A 521 18.51 -15.56 2.06
N ASP A 522 18.59 -14.24 1.90
CA ASP A 522 17.67 -13.44 1.09
C ASP A 522 18.00 -13.57 -0.39
N LEU A 523 17.08 -14.12 -1.16
CA LEU A 523 17.19 -14.26 -2.61
C LEU A 523 16.41 -13.18 -3.37
N MET A 524 15.92 -12.14 -2.69
CA MET A 524 15.09 -11.11 -3.30
C MET A 524 15.71 -9.71 -3.24
N GLY A 525 16.19 -9.28 -2.08
CA GLY A 525 16.58 -7.88 -1.85
C GLY A 525 15.43 -6.91 -2.16
N PHE A 526 15.66 -5.95 -3.08
CA PHE A 526 14.67 -4.95 -3.49
C PHE A 526 13.98 -5.28 -4.84
N THR A 527 13.86 -6.55 -5.19
CA THR A 527 13.13 -6.98 -6.40
C THR A 527 11.61 -6.98 -6.18
N THR A 528 10.84 -7.25 -7.23
CA THR A 528 9.37 -7.32 -7.15
C THR A 528 8.93 -8.43 -6.19
N ASP A 529 7.87 -8.19 -5.45
CA ASP A 529 7.29 -9.10 -4.45
C ASP A 529 8.26 -9.44 -3.29
N CYS A 530 9.32 -8.63 -3.05
CA CYS A 530 10.22 -8.82 -1.91
C CYS A 530 9.50 -8.63 -0.56
N ARG A 531 9.99 -9.32 0.45
CA ARG A 531 9.52 -9.24 1.84
C ARG A 531 10.69 -8.98 2.78
N PHE A 532 11.39 -7.86 2.53
CA PHE A 532 12.61 -7.50 3.24
C PHE A 532 12.37 -7.23 4.74
N GLY A 533 11.13 -6.92 5.15
CA GLY A 533 10.71 -6.80 6.55
C GLY A 533 10.96 -8.06 7.40
N ILE A 534 11.01 -9.27 6.80
CA ILE A 534 11.36 -10.52 7.51
C ILE A 534 12.75 -10.37 8.16
N PHE A 535 13.72 -9.83 7.41
CA PHE A 535 15.12 -9.64 7.86
C PHE A 535 15.24 -8.49 8.86
N ALA A 536 14.40 -7.45 8.76
CA ALA A 536 14.31 -6.36 9.72
C ALA A 536 13.94 -6.85 11.14
N HIS A 537 13.21 -7.97 11.25
CA HIS A 537 12.92 -8.65 12.53
C HIS A 537 14.04 -9.61 13.00
N ARG A 538 15.17 -9.65 12.31
CA ARG A 538 16.29 -10.54 12.58
C ARG A 538 15.84 -12.01 12.67
N CYS A 539 15.49 -12.61 11.53
CA CYS A 539 14.90 -13.97 11.45
C CYS A 539 15.90 -15.11 11.75
N ALA A 540 17.21 -14.85 11.69
CA ALA A 540 18.28 -15.82 12.01
C ALA A 540 19.51 -15.12 12.62
N PRO A 541 20.40 -15.85 13.32
CA PRO A 541 21.67 -15.32 13.83
C PRO A 541 22.57 -14.72 12.75
N ILE A 542 22.55 -15.29 11.56
CA ILE A 542 23.30 -14.84 10.39
C ILE A 542 22.33 -14.55 9.25
N GLN A 543 22.41 -13.35 8.65
CA GLN A 543 21.58 -12.93 7.53
C GLN A 543 22.44 -12.56 6.33
N VAL A 544 22.15 -13.13 5.17
CA VAL A 544 22.98 -13.08 3.95
C VAL A 544 22.15 -12.61 2.77
N SER A 545 22.63 -11.62 2.02
CA SER A 545 22.07 -11.22 0.72
C SER A 545 22.76 -12.00 -0.41
N TYR A 546 21.96 -12.62 -1.29
CA TYR A 546 22.47 -13.41 -2.40
C TYR A 546 21.56 -13.36 -3.63
N MET A 547 22.14 -13.26 -4.80
CA MET A 547 21.61 -13.54 -6.15
C MET A 547 20.50 -12.57 -6.65
N GLY A 548 19.42 -12.35 -5.92
CA GLY A 548 18.23 -11.64 -6.44
C GLY A 548 18.47 -10.16 -6.75
N TYR A 549 19.14 -9.45 -5.85
CA TYR A 549 19.43 -8.01 -5.98
C TYR A 549 20.94 -7.77 -6.14
N PRO A 550 21.41 -7.26 -7.29
CA PRO A 550 22.83 -7.06 -7.55
C PRO A 550 23.35 -5.71 -7.01
N GLY A 551 23.39 -5.58 -5.70
CA GLY A 551 23.84 -4.37 -4.99
C GLY A 551 23.84 -4.55 -3.48
N THR A 552 24.20 -3.50 -2.73
CA THR A 552 24.10 -3.48 -1.28
C THR A 552 22.63 -3.29 -0.85
N THR A 553 22.19 -3.99 0.19
CA THR A 553 20.87 -3.77 0.79
C THR A 553 20.82 -2.48 1.60
N GLY A 554 21.96 -1.94 2.02
CA GLY A 554 22.04 -0.75 2.87
C GLY A 554 21.60 -0.97 4.31
N ALA A 555 21.26 -2.20 4.69
CA ALA A 555 20.74 -2.58 6.00
C ALA A 555 21.85 -3.08 6.94
N ASP A 556 21.96 -2.50 8.12
CA ASP A 556 22.95 -2.90 9.13
C ASP A 556 22.63 -4.28 9.75
N TYR A 557 21.37 -4.74 9.62
CA TYR A 557 20.93 -6.06 10.08
C TYR A 557 21.15 -7.18 9.05
N VAL A 558 21.75 -6.92 7.88
CA VAL A 558 22.23 -7.95 6.93
C VAL A 558 23.73 -8.06 7.06
N ASP A 559 24.22 -9.24 7.46
CA ASP A 559 25.62 -9.42 7.86
C ASP A 559 26.56 -9.56 6.67
N TYR A 560 26.14 -10.31 5.64
CA TYR A 560 27.00 -10.69 4.54
C TYR A 560 26.32 -10.52 3.16
N VAL A 561 27.13 -10.33 2.14
CA VAL A 561 26.76 -10.42 0.72
C VAL A 561 27.67 -11.40 0.01
N ILE A 562 27.08 -12.39 -0.70
CA ILE A 562 27.86 -13.33 -1.53
C ILE A 562 28.32 -12.61 -2.81
N ALA A 563 29.59 -12.64 -3.09
CA ALA A 563 30.23 -11.96 -4.20
C ALA A 563 31.46 -12.74 -4.75
N ASP A 564 32.10 -12.19 -5.74
CA ASP A 564 33.49 -12.49 -6.16
C ASP A 564 34.30 -11.20 -6.27
N LYS A 565 35.60 -11.32 -6.44
CA LYS A 565 36.53 -10.15 -6.49
C LYS A 565 36.36 -9.28 -7.75
N VAL A 566 35.69 -9.78 -8.78
CA VAL A 566 35.35 -8.98 -9.96
C VAL A 566 34.16 -8.09 -9.66
N ILE A 567 33.13 -8.66 -9.00
CA ILE A 567 31.87 -7.96 -8.65
C ILE A 567 32.11 -6.86 -7.61
N ILE A 568 32.76 -7.21 -6.48
CA ILE A 568 33.09 -6.28 -5.39
C ILE A 568 34.61 -6.24 -5.22
N PRO A 569 35.34 -5.48 -6.04
CA PRO A 569 36.76 -5.32 -5.79
C PRO A 569 37.02 -4.56 -4.47
N PRO A 570 38.20 -4.70 -3.84
CA PRO A 570 38.53 -4.04 -2.59
C PRO A 570 38.27 -2.52 -2.57
N THR A 571 38.39 -1.87 -3.72
CA THR A 571 38.19 -0.42 -3.90
C THR A 571 36.76 0.06 -3.68
N VAL A 572 35.76 -0.81 -3.82
CA VAL A 572 34.36 -0.44 -3.67
C VAL A 572 33.69 -1.04 -2.43
N GLN A 573 34.40 -1.82 -1.63
CA GLN A 573 33.86 -2.44 -0.37
C GLN A 573 33.24 -1.41 0.58
N ALA A 574 33.77 -0.21 0.65
CA ALA A 574 33.24 0.87 1.50
C ALA A 574 31.80 1.29 1.12
N HIS A 575 31.35 0.97 -0.09
CA HIS A 575 29.99 1.23 -0.55
C HIS A 575 29.00 0.08 -0.29
N PHE A 576 29.41 -0.92 0.50
CA PHE A 576 28.53 -1.99 1.00
C PHE A 576 28.37 -1.86 2.50
N THR A 577 27.19 -2.15 3.02
CA THR A 577 26.90 -2.26 4.44
C THR A 577 27.28 -3.64 4.93
N GLU A 578 26.95 -4.65 4.15
CA GLU A 578 27.27 -6.05 4.36
C GLU A 578 28.76 -6.34 4.17
N LYS A 579 29.26 -7.38 4.81
CA LYS A 579 30.62 -7.87 4.57
C LYS A 579 30.64 -8.81 3.37
N PRO A 580 31.49 -8.54 2.36
CA PRO A 580 31.63 -9.44 1.22
C PRO A 580 32.16 -10.81 1.61
N VAL A 581 31.55 -11.84 1.04
CA VAL A 581 32.05 -13.23 1.07
C VAL A 581 32.45 -13.57 -0.35
N TYR A 582 33.75 -13.72 -0.57
CA TYR A 582 34.32 -13.95 -1.89
C TYR A 582 34.37 -15.42 -2.22
N LEU A 583 33.54 -15.84 -3.20
CA LEU A 583 33.68 -17.15 -3.82
C LEU A 583 34.86 -17.11 -4.83
N PRO A 584 35.55 -18.23 -5.05
CA PRO A 584 36.83 -18.22 -5.81
C PRO A 584 36.67 -17.94 -7.32
N HIS A 585 35.49 -18.21 -7.92
CA HIS A 585 35.33 -18.18 -9.35
C HIS A 585 34.27 -17.17 -9.83
N SER A 586 33.04 -17.30 -9.39
CA SER A 586 31.93 -16.42 -9.70
C SER A 586 30.93 -16.46 -8.56
N TYR A 587 30.28 -15.34 -8.30
CA TYR A 587 29.17 -15.29 -7.35
C TYR A 587 27.89 -15.97 -7.90
N GLN A 588 27.75 -16.04 -9.25
CA GLN A 588 26.56 -16.55 -9.90
C GLN A 588 26.68 -18.03 -10.22
N VAL A 589 25.79 -18.83 -9.64
CA VAL A 589 25.61 -20.22 -10.02
C VAL A 589 24.84 -20.36 -11.33
N ASN A 590 25.03 -21.45 -12.04
CA ASN A 590 24.26 -21.83 -13.22
C ASN A 590 23.82 -23.28 -13.15
N ASP A 591 22.58 -23.55 -13.56
CA ASP A 591 22.06 -24.89 -13.77
C ASP A 591 22.58 -25.45 -15.12
N SER A 592 23.43 -26.45 -15.06
CA SER A 592 24.01 -27.14 -16.24
C SER A 592 23.05 -28.14 -16.89
N GLN A 593 21.87 -28.37 -16.28
CA GLN A 593 20.85 -29.29 -16.81
C GLN A 593 19.80 -28.57 -17.69
N ARG A 594 19.96 -27.25 -17.92
CA ARG A 594 19.03 -26.48 -18.75
C ARG A 594 19.04 -27.00 -20.19
N ALA A 595 17.88 -27.53 -20.62
CA ALA A 595 17.71 -28.05 -21.95
C ALA A 595 17.83 -26.95 -23.03
N ILE A 596 18.54 -27.25 -24.13
CA ILE A 596 18.53 -26.47 -25.35
C ILE A 596 17.79 -27.29 -26.39
N SER A 597 16.69 -26.78 -26.92
CA SER A 597 15.87 -27.49 -27.92
C SER A 597 16.70 -27.86 -29.16
N ASP A 598 16.46 -29.06 -29.72
CA ASP A 598 17.04 -29.54 -30.97
C ASP A 598 16.45 -28.83 -32.20
N ARG A 599 15.41 -28.01 -32.04
CA ARG A 599 14.79 -27.25 -33.11
C ARG A 599 15.84 -26.33 -33.77
N VAL A 600 15.99 -26.46 -35.08
CA VAL A 600 16.81 -25.58 -35.90
C VAL A 600 15.94 -24.48 -36.49
N PHE A 601 16.10 -23.29 -35.97
CA PHE A 601 15.44 -22.10 -36.53
C PHE A 601 16.17 -21.60 -37.78
N THR A 602 15.41 -21.06 -38.73
CA THR A 602 15.97 -20.35 -39.88
C THR A 602 16.02 -18.84 -39.62
N ARG A 603 16.93 -18.13 -40.24
CA ARG A 603 16.98 -16.65 -40.20
C ARG A 603 15.65 -16.04 -40.67
N LYS A 604 15.02 -16.63 -41.70
CA LYS A 604 13.72 -16.18 -42.24
C LYS A 604 12.60 -16.28 -41.19
N GLU A 605 12.51 -17.38 -40.44
CA GLU A 605 11.51 -17.54 -39.36
C GLU A 605 11.66 -16.49 -38.28
N MET A 606 12.92 -16.06 -38.01
CA MET A 606 13.23 -15.07 -36.98
C MET A 606 13.24 -13.62 -37.53
N GLY A 607 12.86 -13.39 -38.80
CA GLY A 607 12.85 -12.08 -39.42
C GLY A 607 14.25 -11.52 -39.67
N LEU A 608 15.30 -12.34 -39.62
CA LEU A 608 16.67 -11.97 -39.86
C LEU A 608 17.00 -12.00 -41.38
N PRO A 609 17.92 -11.13 -41.87
CA PRO A 609 18.38 -11.17 -43.26
C PRO A 609 19.07 -12.50 -43.59
N ALA A 610 18.99 -12.93 -44.84
CA ALA A 610 19.58 -14.21 -45.29
C ALA A 610 21.10 -14.26 -45.05
N THR A 611 21.77 -13.15 -45.20
CA THR A 611 23.21 -12.95 -45.01
C THR A 611 23.49 -11.76 -44.10
N GLY A 612 24.75 -11.51 -43.74
CA GLY A 612 25.14 -10.42 -42.85
C GLY A 612 25.37 -10.84 -41.41
N PHE A 613 26.05 -9.97 -40.68
CA PHE A 613 26.37 -10.21 -39.25
C PHE A 613 25.20 -9.89 -38.33
N VAL A 614 24.93 -10.75 -37.39
CA VAL A 614 23.81 -10.59 -36.42
C VAL A 614 24.38 -10.29 -35.03
N PHE A 615 24.42 -9.03 -34.68
CA PHE A 615 24.55 -8.63 -33.29
C PHE A 615 23.23 -8.89 -32.56
N CYS A 616 23.25 -9.28 -31.28
CA CYS A 616 22.02 -9.37 -30.50
C CYS A 616 22.20 -8.81 -29.09
N SER A 617 21.10 -8.39 -28.51
CA SER A 617 20.99 -8.09 -27.09
C SER A 617 19.57 -8.43 -26.62
N PHE A 618 19.44 -9.56 -25.89
CA PHE A 618 18.15 -9.99 -25.36
C PHE A 618 17.90 -9.48 -23.95
N ASN A 619 18.58 -8.39 -23.60
CA ASN A 619 18.34 -7.68 -22.35
C ASN A 619 16.96 -7.04 -22.33
N ASN A 620 16.41 -6.88 -21.12
CA ASN A 620 15.18 -6.14 -20.92
C ASN A 620 15.38 -4.66 -21.32
N SER A 621 14.37 -4.05 -21.95
CA SER A 621 14.42 -2.70 -22.53
C SER A 621 14.87 -1.61 -21.55
N TYR A 622 14.56 -1.72 -20.25
CA TYR A 622 14.98 -0.73 -19.26
C TYR A 622 16.50 -0.66 -19.03
N LYS A 623 17.28 -1.63 -19.54
CA LYS A 623 18.75 -1.61 -19.52
C LYS A 623 19.38 -0.88 -20.71
N ILE A 624 18.57 -0.57 -21.73
CA ILE A 624 19.04 0.09 -22.97
C ILE A 624 18.93 1.61 -22.79
N LEU A 625 20.03 2.23 -22.36
CA LEU A 625 20.11 3.67 -22.24
C LEU A 625 20.65 4.32 -23.53
N PRO A 626 20.39 5.63 -23.78
CA PRO A 626 20.88 6.34 -24.95
C PRO A 626 22.39 6.17 -25.23
N PRO A 627 23.34 6.26 -24.26
CA PRO A 627 24.76 6.10 -24.53
C PRO A 627 25.15 4.71 -25.06
N VAL A 628 24.49 3.65 -24.59
CA VAL A 628 24.69 2.28 -25.08
C VAL A 628 24.13 2.14 -26.48
N PHE A 629 22.94 2.66 -26.71
CA PHE A 629 22.30 2.64 -28.02
C PHE A 629 23.10 3.44 -29.06
N ASP A 630 23.69 4.59 -28.68
CA ASP A 630 24.61 5.36 -29.53
C ASP A 630 25.81 4.53 -29.99
N SER A 631 26.43 3.77 -29.06
CA SER A 631 27.54 2.86 -29.39
C SER A 631 27.10 1.78 -30.37
N TRP A 632 25.92 1.18 -30.15
CA TRP A 632 25.40 0.16 -31.08
C TRP A 632 25.10 0.73 -32.46
N MET A 633 24.63 1.97 -32.58
CA MET A 633 24.42 2.63 -33.87
C MET A 633 25.73 2.91 -34.59
N ARG A 634 26.81 3.32 -33.88
CA ARG A 634 28.15 3.48 -34.49
C ARG A 634 28.72 2.13 -34.92
N ILE A 635 28.54 1.05 -34.17
CA ILE A 635 28.91 -0.30 -34.57
C ILE A 635 28.19 -0.70 -35.88
N LEU A 636 26.85 -0.50 -35.92
CA LEU A 636 26.10 -0.81 -37.15
C LEU A 636 26.53 0.05 -38.34
N GLN A 637 26.89 1.33 -38.15
CA GLN A 637 27.42 2.15 -39.23
C GLN A 637 28.73 1.60 -39.79
N ALA A 638 29.62 1.13 -38.90
CA ALA A 638 30.94 0.61 -39.27
C ALA A 638 30.91 -0.80 -39.89
N VAL A 639 29.86 -1.57 -39.68
CA VAL A 639 29.69 -2.94 -40.20
C VAL A 639 28.47 -2.95 -41.15
N PRO A 640 28.65 -2.69 -42.44
CA PRO A 640 27.58 -2.75 -43.44
C PRO A 640 26.88 -4.13 -43.44
N ASP A 641 25.58 -4.14 -43.78
CA ASP A 641 24.72 -5.34 -43.86
C ASP A 641 24.53 -6.11 -42.54
N SER A 642 25.04 -5.59 -41.42
CA SER A 642 24.76 -6.14 -40.10
C SER A 642 23.39 -5.69 -39.58
N VAL A 643 22.82 -6.48 -38.67
CA VAL A 643 21.57 -6.17 -37.97
C VAL A 643 21.82 -6.27 -36.48
N LEU A 644 20.97 -5.56 -35.70
CA LEU A 644 20.87 -5.69 -34.26
C LEU A 644 19.56 -6.36 -33.91
N TRP A 645 19.62 -7.54 -33.28
CA TRP A 645 18.50 -8.36 -32.91
C TRP A 645 18.19 -8.17 -31.41
N LEU A 646 17.09 -7.52 -31.13
CA LEU A 646 16.67 -7.10 -29.77
C LEU A 646 15.46 -7.85 -29.29
N MET A 647 15.28 -7.94 -27.96
CA MET A 647 14.02 -8.39 -27.36
C MET A 647 13.03 -7.23 -27.34
N ALA A 648 11.80 -7.46 -27.77
CA ALA A 648 10.68 -6.53 -27.53
C ALA A 648 9.51 -7.28 -26.90
N ASP A 649 9.18 -6.89 -25.67
CA ASP A 649 8.06 -7.40 -24.89
C ASP A 649 6.79 -6.54 -25.02
N ASN A 650 6.93 -5.37 -25.68
CA ASN A 650 5.80 -4.48 -25.96
C ASN A 650 6.03 -3.67 -27.28
N PRO A 651 4.95 -3.27 -27.98
CA PRO A 651 5.07 -2.56 -29.27
C PRO A 651 5.72 -1.18 -29.18
N ALA A 652 5.70 -0.52 -28.03
CA ALA A 652 6.30 0.80 -27.84
C ALA A 652 7.82 0.75 -27.96
N VAL A 653 8.47 -0.32 -27.47
CA VAL A 653 9.92 -0.53 -27.57
C VAL A 653 10.34 -0.53 -29.04
N GLU A 654 9.70 -1.35 -29.87
CA GLU A 654 10.00 -1.43 -31.31
C GLU A 654 9.83 -0.08 -31.98
N ARG A 655 8.70 0.59 -31.78
CA ARG A 655 8.39 1.90 -32.38
C ARG A 655 9.43 2.95 -31.99
N ASN A 656 9.74 3.05 -30.69
CA ASN A 656 10.65 4.08 -30.18
C ASN A 656 12.09 3.82 -30.59
N LEU A 657 12.61 2.58 -30.47
CA LEU A 657 13.97 2.27 -30.89
C LEU A 657 14.18 2.44 -32.40
N ARG A 658 13.18 2.12 -33.25
CA ARG A 658 13.26 2.41 -34.70
C ARG A 658 13.37 3.90 -34.97
N ARG A 659 12.58 4.74 -34.25
CA ARG A 659 12.67 6.21 -34.35
C ARG A 659 14.06 6.71 -33.94
N GLU A 660 14.57 6.21 -32.83
CA GLU A 660 15.89 6.58 -32.31
C GLU A 660 17.05 6.15 -33.24
N ALA A 661 16.93 4.99 -33.90
CA ALA A 661 17.91 4.52 -34.89
C ALA A 661 17.90 5.43 -36.13
N GLN A 662 16.71 5.79 -36.64
CA GLN A 662 16.60 6.72 -37.76
C GLN A 662 17.18 8.10 -37.43
N ALA A 663 16.96 8.62 -36.22
CA ALA A 663 17.57 9.87 -35.78
C ALA A 663 19.10 9.83 -35.74
N ARG A 664 19.71 8.63 -35.67
CA ARG A 664 21.15 8.37 -35.70
C ARG A 664 21.65 7.89 -37.06
N GLY A 665 20.84 8.01 -38.12
CA GLY A 665 21.20 7.67 -39.47
C GLY A 665 21.19 6.18 -39.80
N ILE A 666 20.59 5.34 -38.98
CA ILE A 666 20.45 3.89 -39.21
C ILE A 666 19.03 3.60 -39.77
N VAL A 667 19.00 2.85 -40.90
CA VAL A 667 17.74 2.40 -41.50
C VAL A 667 17.01 1.49 -40.50
N ALA A 668 15.72 1.79 -40.20
CA ALA A 668 14.93 1.11 -39.20
C ALA A 668 14.86 -0.43 -39.37
N GLY A 669 14.96 -0.93 -40.62
CA GLY A 669 14.96 -2.35 -40.93
C GLY A 669 16.21 -3.11 -40.41
N ARG A 670 17.28 -2.40 -40.02
CA ARG A 670 18.46 -3.01 -39.39
C ARG A 670 18.27 -3.34 -37.91
N LEU A 671 17.15 -2.90 -37.30
CA LEU A 671 16.69 -3.38 -35.98
C LEU A 671 15.66 -4.49 -36.18
N VAL A 672 15.97 -5.70 -35.74
CA VAL A 672 15.10 -6.87 -35.77
C VAL A 672 14.62 -7.14 -34.33
N PHE A 673 13.36 -7.49 -34.15
CA PHE A 673 12.79 -7.69 -32.81
C PHE A 673 12.33 -9.13 -32.62
N ALA A 674 12.83 -9.75 -31.55
CA ALA A 674 12.50 -11.10 -31.13
C ALA A 674 11.32 -11.09 -30.16
N GLN A 675 10.38 -12.01 -30.34
CA GLN A 675 9.28 -12.21 -29.40
C GLN A 675 9.70 -13.17 -28.26
N PRO A 676 9.09 -13.05 -27.04
CA PRO A 676 9.26 -14.01 -25.97
C PRO A 676 8.91 -15.44 -26.42
N MET A 677 9.63 -16.43 -25.91
CA MET A 677 9.38 -17.87 -26.17
C MET A 677 9.84 -18.70 -24.98
N PRO A 678 9.44 -20.01 -24.86
CA PRO A 678 9.96 -20.92 -23.85
C PRO A 678 11.47 -20.97 -23.80
N LEU A 679 12.06 -21.20 -22.61
CA LEU A 679 13.50 -21.08 -22.38
C LEU A 679 14.35 -21.97 -23.31
N ASP A 680 13.97 -23.21 -23.49
CA ASP A 680 14.69 -24.17 -24.36
C ASP A 680 14.74 -23.72 -25.83
N LEU A 681 13.66 -23.16 -26.34
CA LEU A 681 13.58 -22.57 -27.68
C LEU A 681 14.34 -21.24 -27.73
N HIS A 682 14.26 -20.44 -26.65
CA HIS A 682 15.04 -19.21 -26.53
C HIS A 682 16.54 -19.46 -26.59
N LEU A 683 17.02 -20.49 -25.90
CA LEU A 683 18.43 -20.90 -25.96
C LEU A 683 18.81 -21.39 -27.37
N ALA A 684 17.96 -22.16 -28.02
CA ALA A 684 18.22 -22.68 -29.38
C ALA A 684 18.36 -21.57 -30.45
N ARG A 685 17.57 -20.48 -30.37
CA ARG A 685 17.64 -19.36 -31.34
C ARG A 685 18.94 -18.56 -31.27
N HIS A 686 19.70 -18.59 -30.15
CA HIS A 686 20.99 -17.91 -30.05
C HIS A 686 22.00 -18.38 -31.11
N ARG A 687 21.82 -19.59 -31.65
CA ARG A 687 22.65 -20.12 -32.75
C ARG A 687 22.61 -19.25 -34.02
N LEU A 688 21.60 -18.40 -34.19
CA LEU A 688 21.44 -17.50 -35.32
C LEU A 688 22.15 -16.15 -35.13
N ALA A 689 22.58 -15.83 -33.92
CA ALA A 689 23.33 -14.62 -33.59
C ALA A 689 24.86 -14.88 -33.68
N ASP A 690 25.59 -13.80 -33.94
CA ASP A 690 27.06 -13.88 -34.10
C ASP A 690 27.79 -13.38 -32.84
N LEU A 691 27.32 -12.29 -32.23
CA LEU A 691 27.89 -11.68 -31.04
C LEU A 691 26.81 -11.06 -30.21
N PHE A 692 26.81 -11.32 -28.89
CA PHE A 692 25.94 -10.65 -27.94
C PHE A 692 26.58 -9.34 -27.47
N LEU A 693 25.86 -8.22 -27.62
CA LEU A 693 26.27 -6.88 -27.15
C LEU A 693 25.61 -6.57 -25.79
N ASP A 694 26.43 -6.44 -24.77
CA ASP A 694 25.96 -6.16 -23.42
C ASP A 694 25.65 -4.68 -23.18
N THR A 695 24.88 -4.41 -22.11
CA THR A 695 24.39 -3.09 -21.68
C THR A 695 25.18 -2.55 -20.50
N LEU A 696 25.11 -1.23 -20.26
CA LEU A 696 25.64 -0.52 -19.09
C LEU A 696 24.72 0.68 -18.77
N PRO A 697 24.47 1.03 -17.50
CA PRO A 697 25.10 0.60 -16.25
C PRO A 697 24.65 -0.76 -15.70
N TYR A 698 23.58 -1.35 -16.23
CA TYR A 698 23.11 -2.65 -15.81
C TYR A 698 23.43 -3.72 -16.85
N ASN A 699 24.43 -4.57 -16.56
CA ASN A 699 24.84 -5.64 -17.46
C ASN A 699 23.77 -6.73 -17.68
N ALA A 700 23.98 -7.56 -18.66
CA ALA A 700 23.35 -8.84 -18.82
C ALA A 700 23.81 -9.79 -17.69
N HIS A 701 22.88 -10.32 -16.93
CA HIS A 701 23.13 -11.32 -15.88
C HIS A 701 22.67 -12.70 -16.36
N THR A 702 21.42 -13.07 -16.12
CA THR A 702 20.83 -14.32 -16.66
C THR A 702 20.95 -14.38 -18.19
N THR A 703 20.71 -13.27 -18.89
CA THR A 703 20.80 -13.20 -20.36
C THR A 703 22.22 -13.40 -20.89
N ALA A 704 23.26 -12.99 -20.14
CA ALA A 704 24.65 -13.34 -20.49
C ALA A 704 24.93 -14.83 -20.25
N SER A 705 24.47 -15.40 -19.14
CA SER A 705 24.57 -16.83 -18.87
C SER A 705 23.85 -17.65 -19.93
N ASP A 706 22.70 -17.23 -20.40
CA ASP A 706 21.93 -17.89 -21.46
C ASP A 706 22.69 -17.88 -22.80
N ALA A 707 23.25 -16.72 -23.15
CA ALA A 707 24.09 -16.59 -24.35
C ALA A 707 25.34 -17.50 -24.30
N LEU A 708 26.08 -17.48 -23.19
CA LEU A 708 27.25 -18.30 -22.95
C LEU A 708 26.90 -19.79 -22.95
N TRP A 709 25.81 -20.19 -22.31
CA TRP A 709 25.30 -21.56 -22.29
C TRP A 709 24.88 -22.04 -23.67
N ALA A 710 24.30 -21.14 -24.47
CA ALA A 710 23.97 -21.43 -25.89
C ALA A 710 25.17 -21.45 -26.84
N GLY A 711 26.37 -21.10 -26.37
CA GLY A 711 27.59 -21.05 -27.17
C GLY A 711 27.79 -19.73 -27.94
N LEU A 712 27.12 -18.66 -27.54
CA LEU A 712 27.22 -17.35 -28.13
C LEU A 712 28.20 -16.46 -27.32
N PRO A 713 29.30 -15.94 -27.91
CA PRO A 713 30.20 -14.99 -27.22
C PRO A 713 29.46 -13.71 -26.79
N VAL A 714 29.78 -13.22 -25.59
CA VAL A 714 29.26 -11.99 -25.03
C VAL A 714 30.37 -10.95 -24.94
N LEU A 715 30.16 -9.77 -25.51
CA LEU A 715 31.04 -8.63 -25.37
C LEU A 715 30.50 -7.65 -24.35
N THR A 716 31.25 -7.34 -23.29
CA THR A 716 30.83 -6.43 -22.23
C THR A 716 31.81 -5.30 -21.98
N ARG A 717 31.31 -4.20 -21.42
CA ARG A 717 32.13 -3.13 -20.84
C ARG A 717 32.02 -3.19 -19.32
N LEU A 718 33.20 -3.25 -18.66
CA LEU A 718 33.29 -3.22 -17.19
C LEU A 718 32.93 -1.84 -16.67
N GLY A 719 31.99 -1.77 -15.71
CA GLY A 719 31.64 -0.57 -14.97
C GLY A 719 32.16 -0.58 -13.53
N GLU A 720 31.61 0.32 -12.70
CA GLU A 720 32.03 0.51 -11.31
C GLU A 720 31.12 -0.21 -10.31
N SER A 721 29.81 -0.27 -10.61
CA SER A 721 28.80 -0.85 -9.70
C SER A 721 28.71 -2.37 -9.83
N PHE A 722 28.13 -3.04 -8.83
CA PHE A 722 27.87 -4.47 -8.85
C PHE A 722 27.17 -4.90 -10.15
N ALA A 723 26.03 -4.26 -10.44
CA ALA A 723 25.21 -4.59 -11.61
C ALA A 723 25.96 -4.39 -12.96
N ALA A 724 26.97 -3.52 -12.97
CA ALA A 724 27.80 -3.19 -14.15
C ALA A 724 29.02 -4.10 -14.32
N ARG A 725 29.18 -5.12 -13.47
CA ARG A 725 30.39 -5.97 -13.44
C ARG A 725 30.06 -7.45 -13.58
N VAL A 726 28.77 -7.82 -13.57
CA VAL A 726 28.34 -9.23 -13.59
C VAL A 726 28.78 -9.95 -14.85
N ALA A 727 28.57 -9.38 -16.02
CA ALA A 727 28.98 -10.04 -17.27
C ALA A 727 30.51 -10.25 -17.34
N ALA A 728 31.30 -9.35 -16.76
CA ALA A 728 32.74 -9.52 -16.66
C ALA A 728 33.14 -10.68 -15.74
N SER A 729 32.44 -10.85 -14.58
CA SER A 729 32.63 -12.02 -13.71
C SER A 729 32.35 -13.33 -14.45
N LEU A 730 31.22 -13.40 -15.16
CA LEU A 730 30.84 -14.59 -15.95
C LEU A 730 31.87 -14.91 -17.02
N LEU A 731 32.35 -13.90 -17.73
CA LEU A 731 33.35 -14.06 -18.77
C LEU A 731 34.70 -14.55 -18.23
N GLN A 732 35.12 -14.06 -17.07
CA GLN A 732 36.34 -14.57 -16.40
C GLN A 732 36.14 -16.02 -15.96
N ALA A 733 35.03 -16.36 -15.37
CA ALA A 733 34.73 -17.71 -14.90
C ALA A 733 34.61 -18.75 -16.04
N VAL A 734 34.22 -18.32 -17.26
CA VAL A 734 34.16 -19.19 -18.43
C VAL A 734 35.44 -19.15 -19.26
N GLY A 735 36.43 -18.37 -18.83
CA GLY A 735 37.73 -18.30 -19.46
C GLY A 735 37.83 -17.42 -20.73
N LEU A 736 36.97 -16.41 -20.85
CA LEU A 736 36.94 -15.46 -21.98
C LEU A 736 37.19 -14.00 -21.54
N PRO A 737 38.23 -13.70 -20.72
CA PRO A 737 38.49 -12.35 -20.24
C PRO A 737 38.79 -11.33 -21.37
N GLU A 738 39.21 -11.77 -22.56
CA GLU A 738 39.45 -10.95 -23.76
C GLU A 738 38.20 -10.27 -24.32
N LEU A 739 37.00 -10.66 -23.89
CA LEU A 739 35.70 -10.03 -24.22
C LEU A 739 35.24 -8.98 -23.19
N VAL A 740 36.08 -8.69 -22.19
CA VAL A 740 35.85 -7.63 -21.20
C VAL A 740 36.63 -6.38 -21.62
N THR A 741 35.92 -5.31 -21.95
CA THR A 741 36.50 -4.01 -22.31
C THR A 741 36.35 -3.00 -21.18
N ARG A 742 37.13 -1.90 -21.20
CA ARG A 742 37.17 -0.89 -20.15
C ARG A 742 36.68 0.49 -20.60
N SER A 743 36.61 0.72 -21.89
CA SER A 743 36.15 1.98 -22.45
C SER A 743 35.14 1.76 -23.59
N VAL A 744 34.37 2.81 -23.92
CA VAL A 744 33.44 2.82 -25.06
C VAL A 744 34.20 2.53 -26.37
N ALA A 745 35.38 3.16 -26.54
CA ALA A 745 36.19 3.00 -27.74
C ALA A 745 36.67 1.54 -27.90
N GLU A 746 37.14 0.90 -26.83
CA GLU A 746 37.54 -0.51 -26.86
C GLU A 746 36.34 -1.43 -27.18
N TYR A 747 35.18 -1.18 -26.59
CA TYR A 747 33.94 -1.95 -26.79
C TYR A 747 33.52 -1.90 -28.29
N GLU A 748 33.48 -0.70 -28.87
CA GLU A 748 33.10 -0.49 -30.27
C GLU A 748 34.16 -1.10 -31.23
N ALA A 749 35.44 -0.84 -30.98
CA ALA A 749 36.52 -1.38 -31.80
C ALA A 749 36.52 -2.91 -31.78
N LEU A 750 36.35 -3.54 -30.63
CA LEU A 750 36.33 -5.01 -30.55
C LEU A 750 35.09 -5.61 -31.22
N ALA A 751 33.91 -4.98 -31.07
CA ALA A 751 32.70 -5.42 -31.79
C ALA A 751 32.87 -5.40 -33.29
N ILE A 752 33.43 -4.29 -33.83
CA ILE A 752 33.70 -4.11 -35.26
C ILE A 752 34.76 -5.13 -35.74
N THR A 753 35.85 -5.29 -35.00
CA THR A 753 36.92 -6.26 -35.34
C THR A 753 36.36 -7.68 -35.42
N LEU A 754 35.58 -8.13 -34.44
CA LEU A 754 35.01 -9.47 -34.44
C LEU A 754 34.00 -9.69 -35.57
N ALA A 755 33.32 -8.63 -36.01
CA ALA A 755 32.41 -8.71 -37.16
C ALA A 755 33.19 -8.78 -38.49
N CYS A 756 34.39 -8.17 -38.59
CA CYS A 756 35.22 -8.15 -39.77
C CYS A 756 36.24 -9.29 -39.84
N GLU A 757 36.54 -9.98 -38.72
CA GLU A 757 37.51 -11.07 -38.63
C GLU A 757 36.81 -12.40 -38.21
N PRO A 758 36.14 -13.11 -39.14
CA PRO A 758 35.39 -14.33 -38.84
C PRO A 758 36.21 -15.42 -38.15
N ALA A 759 37.51 -15.55 -38.52
CA ALA A 759 38.40 -16.53 -37.90
C ALA A 759 38.62 -16.27 -36.40
N ARG A 760 38.76 -14.99 -36.01
CA ARG A 760 38.90 -14.60 -34.59
C ARG A 760 37.62 -14.87 -33.78
N LEU A 761 36.47 -14.56 -34.34
CA LEU A 761 35.19 -14.88 -33.72
C LEU A 761 34.99 -16.38 -33.57
N GLN A 762 35.33 -17.16 -34.62
CA GLN A 762 35.22 -18.62 -34.58
C GLN A 762 36.14 -19.21 -33.49
N ALA A 763 37.36 -18.74 -33.36
CA ALA A 763 38.28 -19.17 -32.32
C ALA A 763 37.71 -18.92 -30.90
N LEU A 764 37.01 -17.78 -30.67
CA LEU A 764 36.32 -17.50 -29.42
C LEU A 764 35.14 -18.44 -29.18
N ARG A 765 34.35 -18.75 -30.21
CA ARG A 765 33.25 -19.75 -30.12
C ARG A 765 33.79 -21.14 -29.80
N ASP A 766 34.88 -21.56 -30.45
CA ASP A 766 35.52 -22.85 -30.20
C ASP A 766 36.05 -22.94 -28.77
N LYS A 767 36.70 -21.87 -28.30
CA LYS A 767 37.17 -21.75 -26.92
C LYS A 767 36.00 -21.82 -25.93
N LEU A 768 34.89 -21.09 -26.15
CA LEU A 768 33.67 -21.12 -25.31
C LEU A 768 33.11 -22.54 -25.26
N ASN A 769 32.93 -23.20 -26.40
CA ASN A 769 32.37 -24.54 -26.48
C ASN A 769 33.26 -25.58 -25.77
N ALA A 770 34.58 -25.49 -25.86
CA ALA A 770 35.52 -26.33 -25.14
C ALA A 770 35.47 -26.11 -23.62
N GLN A 771 35.31 -24.86 -23.17
CA GLN A 771 35.26 -24.49 -21.75
C GLN A 771 33.90 -24.80 -21.11
N LYS A 772 32.78 -24.79 -21.85
CA LYS A 772 31.42 -24.90 -21.34
C LYS A 772 31.21 -26.10 -20.39
N THR A 773 31.83 -27.24 -20.67
CA THR A 773 31.68 -28.47 -19.84
C THR A 773 32.68 -28.57 -18.68
N HIS A 774 33.71 -27.71 -18.65
CA HIS A 774 34.80 -27.77 -17.67
C HIS A 774 34.93 -26.51 -16.82
N SER A 775 34.33 -25.40 -17.26
CA SER A 775 34.47 -24.13 -16.53
C SER A 775 33.77 -24.12 -15.18
N PRO A 776 34.28 -23.43 -14.19
CA PRO A 776 33.63 -23.23 -12.90
C PRO A 776 32.20 -22.64 -13.02
N LEU A 777 31.95 -21.80 -14.07
CA LEU A 777 30.68 -21.17 -14.29
C LEU A 777 29.48 -22.12 -14.41
N PHE A 778 29.68 -23.31 -14.99
CA PHE A 778 28.65 -24.33 -15.23
C PHE A 778 28.87 -25.60 -14.41
N ASN A 779 29.60 -25.50 -13.29
CA ASN A 779 29.84 -26.60 -12.37
C ASN A 779 29.14 -26.38 -11.03
N ALA A 780 27.83 -26.71 -10.98
CA ALA A 780 27.01 -26.50 -9.78
C ALA A 780 27.55 -27.27 -8.55
N ARG A 781 28.19 -28.45 -8.74
CA ARG A 781 28.76 -29.20 -7.61
C ARG A 781 30.00 -28.52 -7.01
N GLN A 782 30.85 -27.91 -7.85
CA GLN A 782 31.96 -27.10 -7.32
C GLN A 782 31.42 -25.85 -6.58
N PHE A 783 30.45 -25.18 -7.20
CA PHE A 783 29.81 -24.01 -6.60
C PHE A 783 29.16 -24.35 -5.24
N ALA A 784 28.48 -25.52 -5.14
CA ALA A 784 27.91 -25.98 -3.87
C ALA A 784 28.97 -26.08 -2.76
N ARG A 785 30.12 -26.72 -3.06
CA ARG A 785 31.23 -26.80 -2.08
C ARG A 785 31.74 -25.44 -1.67
N ASP A 786 31.88 -24.50 -2.61
CA ASP A 786 32.42 -23.17 -2.32
C ASP A 786 31.46 -22.35 -1.43
N ILE A 787 30.14 -22.35 -1.74
CA ILE A 787 29.15 -21.62 -0.93
C ILE A 787 28.91 -22.29 0.44
N GLU A 788 28.97 -23.62 0.52
CA GLU A 788 28.89 -24.38 1.78
C GLU A 788 30.08 -24.09 2.70
N ALA A 789 31.27 -24.01 2.14
CA ALA A 789 32.47 -23.58 2.88
C ALA A 789 32.30 -22.15 3.42
N ALA A 790 31.68 -21.24 2.65
CA ALA A 790 31.33 -19.91 3.12
C ALA A 790 30.35 -19.95 4.30
N TYR A 791 29.31 -20.76 4.21
CA TYR A 791 28.33 -20.93 5.30
C TYR A 791 28.96 -21.50 6.57
N VAL A 792 29.87 -22.49 6.46
CA VAL A 792 30.64 -23.02 7.59
C VAL A 792 31.47 -21.91 8.23
N ALA A 793 32.20 -21.11 7.43
CA ALA A 793 33.03 -20.02 7.93
C ALA A 793 32.23 -18.96 8.68
N MET A 794 31.06 -18.56 8.15
CA MET A 794 30.13 -17.63 8.81
C MET A 794 29.64 -18.22 10.13
N HIS A 795 29.18 -19.48 10.12
CA HIS A 795 28.65 -20.17 11.30
C HIS A 795 29.68 -20.33 12.42
N GLU A 796 30.89 -20.78 12.09
CA GLU A 796 31.98 -20.92 13.05
C GLU A 796 32.40 -19.57 13.66
N ARG A 797 32.37 -18.49 12.87
CA ARG A 797 32.65 -17.15 13.36
C ARG A 797 31.58 -16.67 14.33
N ASN A 798 30.30 -16.89 14.00
CA ASN A 798 29.15 -16.55 14.84
C ASN A 798 29.17 -17.35 16.17
N LYS A 799 29.52 -18.65 16.15
CA LYS A 799 29.67 -19.46 17.36
C LYS A 799 30.76 -18.93 18.31
N LYS A 800 31.78 -18.30 17.76
CA LYS A 800 32.87 -17.66 18.56
C LYS A 800 32.44 -16.27 19.08
N GLY A 801 31.22 -15.79 18.80
CA GLY A 801 30.76 -14.46 19.17
C GLY A 801 31.51 -13.32 18.47
N LEU A 802 32.15 -13.61 17.32
CA LEU A 802 32.90 -12.61 16.55
C LEU A 802 31.96 -11.86 15.58
N PRO A 803 32.15 -10.54 15.40
CA PRO A 803 31.36 -9.75 14.46
C PRO A 803 31.64 -10.18 13.01
N PRO A 804 30.70 -9.93 12.07
CA PRO A 804 30.93 -10.18 10.66
C PRO A 804 32.18 -9.49 10.10
N GLU A 805 32.95 -10.20 9.28
CA GLU A 805 34.08 -9.65 8.53
C GLU A 805 34.14 -10.24 7.12
N VAL A 806 35.03 -9.71 6.27
CA VAL A 806 35.28 -10.23 4.93
C VAL A 806 35.77 -11.68 5.00
N ILE A 807 35.14 -12.57 4.25
CA ILE A 807 35.51 -13.98 4.15
C ILE A 807 36.00 -14.26 2.72
N GLU A 808 37.10 -15.00 2.60
CA GLU A 808 37.61 -15.54 1.33
C GLU A 808 37.59 -17.08 1.43
N VAL A 809 36.93 -17.74 0.48
CA VAL A 809 36.76 -19.20 0.42
C VAL A 809 37.83 -19.79 -0.50
#